data_470566bb1929bda0cb8e3e1920dc879f
#
_entry.id   470566bb1929bda0cb8e3e1920dc879f
#
_cell.length_a   1.000
_cell.length_b   1.000
_cell.length_c   1.000
_cell.angle_alpha   90.00
_cell.angle_beta   90.00
_cell.angle_gamma   90.00
#
_symmetry.space_group_name_H-M   'P 1'
#
loop_
_entity.id
_entity.type
_entity.pdbx_description
1 polymer ?
#
loop_
_entity_poly.entity_id
_entity_poly.type
_entity_poly.pdbx_seq_one_letter_code
_entity_poly.pdbx_strand_id
1 'polypeptide(L)'
;MPLVNFSNVDFDEIKESIKDYLRANSNFTDYDFEGSNLSAIVDTLAYNTYISSYNANMITNEVFIDSATLRENVVSLARNIGYVPRSRKAAVADISFSVDASNTTAVTLTLKAGVVLTTADQFGGNSYTFTIPEDITVPVTSTGVAFFTNIKVYEGTFINQTFTASSRNPNQRYILPNAGIDADLIRVIVKDNESSTVKDKYSRFSSLFGVDASTMLFFLQEIENERYEIMFGDGVFGKKIEEPNFVEVSYIVSNGSEANGLSNFSYSGRLVGNDGQSVTSGVSLVFTNSPSSGGSAIESIESIKKYAPQIYASQNRAVTAADFEALVPRIYAEAESVSAYGGEELVPPAYGKVFISVKPYNGVFLSRTVKENINRELRKYSCAGIITEILDLKYLYVETESTVYYDTSRAASSAGIKNVVLDNLVKYSDSSQLNKFGARFKYSKYLGVVDNSESAITSNITTVFMRRDMEPSLNTFGEYEICFGNQFHIKNTNGYNIKSSGFFVSGISDCVYLGDLPNSDMKTGTVFLFKLASPTQPVVVKRGIGIIDYIHGEIKLNPINIISTKLTRGVPGAEVPLIQISTSPFSNDVIGLQDLYLQLDTSNSVVTMIPDEISSGTNTSGSSYKVTSSYSNGSLVRGTPAIAGTSEGTLNISSTSTTSSVNTTVGSSGNTTTSVPTVTTPSAPATPSTPSGGGGGYGSGY
;
A
#
# COMPACT_ATOMS: atom_id res chain seq x y z
N MET A 1 1.57 -14.13 -13.86
CA MET A 1 2.66 -14.61 -14.77
C MET A 1 3.14 -13.46 -15.62
N PRO A 2 4.42 -13.41 -16.02
CA PRO A 2 4.81 -12.44 -17.05
C PRO A 2 4.06 -12.76 -18.35
N LEU A 3 3.80 -11.72 -19.14
CA LEU A 3 3.25 -11.89 -20.49
C LEU A 3 4.13 -12.85 -21.28
N VAL A 4 3.54 -13.85 -21.91
CA VAL A 4 4.25 -14.86 -22.69
C VAL A 4 4.12 -14.49 -24.16
N ASN A 5 5.25 -14.37 -24.84
CA ASN A 5 5.29 -14.19 -26.27
C ASN A 5 5.34 -15.57 -26.94
N PHE A 6 4.25 -15.95 -27.61
CA PHE A 6 4.13 -17.22 -28.33
C PHE A 6 4.60 -17.10 -29.76
N SER A 7 4.74 -15.89 -30.29
CA SER A 7 5.23 -15.60 -31.65
C SER A 7 6.19 -14.42 -31.60
N ASN A 8 7.07 -14.36 -32.56
CA ASN A 8 7.99 -13.23 -32.69
C ASN A 8 7.21 -11.94 -33.02
N VAL A 9 7.50 -10.88 -32.26
CA VAL A 9 6.84 -9.56 -32.33
C VAL A 9 7.90 -8.50 -32.71
N ASP A 10 9.02 -8.88 -33.30
CA ASP A 10 10.00 -7.94 -33.81
C ASP A 10 9.79 -7.80 -35.34
N PHE A 11 9.55 -6.57 -35.80
CA PHE A 11 9.29 -6.27 -37.20
C PHE A 11 10.53 -6.55 -38.08
N ASP A 12 11.71 -6.19 -37.57
CA ASP A 12 12.95 -6.32 -38.35
C ASP A 12 13.37 -7.80 -38.46
N GLU A 13 13.17 -8.61 -37.41
CA GLU A 13 13.40 -10.04 -37.49
C GLU A 13 12.41 -10.75 -38.40
N ILE A 14 11.14 -10.35 -38.42
CA ILE A 14 10.14 -10.88 -39.34
C ILE A 14 10.52 -10.52 -40.78
N LYS A 15 10.92 -9.26 -41.02
CA LYS A 15 11.37 -8.79 -42.35
C LYS A 15 12.59 -9.56 -42.82
N GLU A 16 13.60 -9.78 -41.94
CA GLU A 16 14.80 -10.53 -42.29
C GLU A 16 14.47 -12.01 -42.59
N SER A 17 13.59 -12.62 -41.80
CA SER A 17 13.11 -13.98 -42.06
C SER A 17 12.43 -14.13 -43.46
N ILE A 18 11.65 -13.12 -43.84
CA ILE A 18 11.04 -13.11 -45.19
C ILE A 18 12.12 -12.96 -46.26
N LYS A 19 13.12 -12.09 -46.04
CA LYS A 19 14.25 -11.94 -46.98
C LYS A 19 15.07 -13.22 -47.09
N ASP A 20 15.32 -13.92 -45.96
CA ASP A 20 16.04 -15.21 -45.98
C ASP A 20 15.28 -16.29 -46.77
N TYR A 21 13.95 -16.33 -46.63
CA TYR A 21 13.13 -17.21 -47.45
C TYR A 21 13.24 -16.87 -48.95
N LEU A 22 13.25 -15.58 -49.32
CA LEU A 22 13.44 -15.15 -50.70
C LEU A 22 14.85 -15.45 -51.21
N ARG A 23 15.89 -15.33 -50.41
CA ARG A 23 17.28 -15.72 -50.74
C ARG A 23 17.41 -17.21 -51.07
N ALA A 24 16.65 -18.04 -50.36
CA ALA A 24 16.60 -19.47 -50.63
C ALA A 24 15.94 -19.81 -52.01
N ASN A 25 15.15 -18.90 -52.56
CA ASN A 25 14.47 -19.01 -53.83
C ASN A 25 15.17 -18.15 -54.90
N SER A 26 16.00 -18.74 -55.75
CA SER A 26 16.82 -18.07 -56.75
C SER A 26 16.08 -17.26 -57.84
N ASN A 27 14.74 -17.28 -57.83
CA ASN A 27 13.91 -16.57 -58.81
C ASN A 27 13.65 -15.09 -58.47
N PHE A 28 14.05 -14.64 -57.28
CA PHE A 28 13.86 -13.28 -56.80
C PHE A 28 15.21 -12.61 -56.59
N THR A 29 15.45 -11.45 -57.22
CA THR A 29 16.77 -10.78 -57.19
C THR A 29 16.74 -9.35 -56.69
N ASP A 30 15.57 -8.75 -56.46
CA ASP A 30 15.41 -7.30 -56.21
C ASP A 30 14.84 -6.96 -54.81
N TYR A 31 14.85 -7.95 -53.88
CA TYR A 31 14.26 -7.82 -52.57
C TYR A 31 15.13 -7.06 -51.55
N ASP A 32 16.45 -6.99 -51.79
CA ASP A 32 17.40 -6.30 -50.88
C ASP A 32 17.54 -4.80 -51.15
N PHE A 33 17.05 -4.32 -52.28
CA PHE A 33 17.08 -2.90 -52.61
C PHE A 33 15.88 -2.17 -51.97
N GLU A 34 16.13 -1.31 -50.98
CA GLU A 34 15.06 -0.65 -50.19
C GLU A 34 14.09 0.19 -51.02
N GLY A 35 14.47 0.66 -52.19
CA GLY A 35 13.60 1.40 -53.11
C GLY A 35 12.82 0.53 -54.12
N SER A 36 12.96 -0.80 -54.06
CA SER A 36 12.28 -1.68 -55.01
C SER A 36 10.81 -1.91 -54.65
N ASN A 37 9.98 -2.20 -55.64
CA ASN A 37 8.59 -2.59 -55.43
C ASN A 37 8.47 -3.88 -54.61
N LEU A 38 9.43 -4.79 -54.74
CA LEU A 38 9.45 -6.05 -54.01
C LEU A 38 9.79 -5.82 -52.53
N SER A 39 10.72 -4.92 -52.21
CA SER A 39 11.00 -4.51 -50.86
C SER A 39 9.77 -3.88 -50.18
N ALA A 40 9.01 -3.04 -50.86
CA ALA A 40 7.76 -2.48 -50.36
C ALA A 40 6.69 -3.55 -50.04
N ILE A 41 6.64 -4.62 -50.87
CA ILE A 41 5.76 -5.77 -50.62
C ILE A 41 6.25 -6.56 -49.40
N VAL A 42 7.56 -6.80 -49.26
CA VAL A 42 8.16 -7.46 -48.10
C VAL A 42 7.84 -6.68 -46.81
N ASP A 43 7.97 -5.35 -46.83
CA ASP A 43 7.62 -4.49 -45.69
C ASP A 43 6.13 -4.59 -45.32
N THR A 44 5.25 -4.61 -46.32
CA THR A 44 3.81 -4.77 -46.10
C THR A 44 3.47 -6.15 -45.53
N LEU A 45 4.11 -7.21 -46.01
CA LEU A 45 3.94 -8.56 -45.48
C LEU A 45 4.49 -8.68 -44.05
N ALA A 46 5.67 -8.11 -43.79
CA ALA A 46 6.27 -8.08 -42.48
C ALA A 46 5.37 -7.34 -41.46
N TYR A 47 4.83 -6.18 -41.87
CA TYR A 47 3.89 -5.41 -41.06
C TYR A 47 2.59 -6.18 -40.75
N ASN A 48 2.01 -6.82 -41.76
CA ASN A 48 0.81 -7.65 -41.58
C ASN A 48 1.09 -8.84 -40.63
N THR A 49 2.25 -9.48 -40.80
CA THR A 49 2.66 -10.59 -39.93
C THR A 49 2.90 -10.09 -38.48
N TYR A 50 3.54 -8.93 -38.33
CA TYR A 50 3.73 -8.28 -37.03
C TYR A 50 2.41 -8.04 -36.33
N ILE A 51 1.43 -7.40 -36.98
CA ILE A 51 0.10 -7.14 -36.41
C ILE A 51 -0.64 -8.44 -36.10
N SER A 52 -0.54 -9.44 -36.97
CA SER A 52 -1.17 -10.76 -36.75
C SER A 52 -0.54 -11.48 -35.55
N SER A 53 0.78 -11.44 -35.41
CA SER A 53 1.52 -12.00 -34.30
C SER A 53 1.20 -11.29 -32.97
N TYR A 54 1.13 -9.95 -33.00
CA TYR A 54 0.73 -9.15 -31.84
C TYR A 54 -0.69 -9.51 -31.38
N ASN A 55 -1.65 -9.57 -32.30
CA ASN A 55 -3.03 -9.94 -31.99
C ASN A 55 -3.11 -11.38 -31.45
N ALA A 56 -2.35 -12.32 -32.02
CA ALA A 56 -2.30 -13.70 -31.52
C ALA A 56 -1.74 -13.78 -30.10
N ASN A 57 -0.64 -13.07 -29.81
CA ASN A 57 -0.09 -12.99 -28.47
C ASN A 57 -1.06 -12.35 -27.48
N MET A 58 -1.73 -11.25 -27.86
CA MET A 58 -2.72 -10.59 -27.03
C MET A 58 -3.89 -11.53 -26.72
N ILE A 59 -4.49 -12.16 -27.73
CA ILE A 59 -5.60 -13.09 -27.54
C ILE A 59 -5.19 -14.26 -26.63
N THR A 60 -4.00 -14.82 -26.84
CA THR A 60 -3.51 -15.95 -26.04
C THR A 60 -3.32 -15.56 -24.58
N ASN A 61 -2.78 -14.36 -24.30
CA ASN A 61 -2.61 -13.88 -22.94
C ASN A 61 -3.95 -13.57 -22.27
N GLU A 62 -4.95 -13.10 -23.01
CA GLU A 62 -6.29 -12.78 -22.46
C GLU A 62 -7.15 -14.02 -22.13
N VAL A 63 -6.75 -15.23 -22.53
CA VAL A 63 -7.47 -16.48 -22.19
C VAL A 63 -7.22 -16.93 -20.75
N PHE A 64 -6.10 -16.55 -20.14
CA PHE A 64 -5.72 -16.98 -18.79
C PHE A 64 -5.87 -15.85 -17.78
N ILE A 65 -6.50 -16.14 -16.63
CA ILE A 65 -6.73 -15.14 -15.59
C ILE A 65 -5.45 -14.45 -15.08
N ASP A 66 -4.34 -15.18 -15.04
CA ASP A 66 -3.05 -14.67 -14.56
C ASP A 66 -2.41 -13.65 -15.52
N SER A 67 -2.58 -13.84 -16.84
CA SER A 67 -1.95 -13.03 -17.88
C SER A 67 -2.89 -12.00 -18.51
N ALA A 68 -4.22 -12.17 -18.38
CA ALA A 68 -5.19 -11.22 -18.94
C ALA A 68 -4.98 -9.82 -18.38
N THR A 69 -5.08 -8.80 -19.23
CA THR A 69 -4.85 -7.40 -18.89
C THR A 69 -6.12 -6.56 -18.88
N LEU A 70 -7.12 -6.98 -19.68
CA LEU A 70 -8.40 -6.29 -19.76
C LEU A 70 -9.32 -6.73 -18.61
N ARG A 71 -9.85 -5.75 -17.85
CA ARG A 71 -10.76 -6.02 -16.71
C ARG A 71 -11.92 -6.92 -17.13
N GLU A 72 -12.54 -6.66 -18.26
CA GLU A 72 -13.70 -7.40 -18.74
C GLU A 72 -13.40 -8.90 -18.93
N ASN A 73 -12.22 -9.22 -19.45
CA ASN A 73 -11.76 -10.59 -19.63
C ASN A 73 -11.47 -11.26 -18.28
N VAL A 74 -10.76 -10.55 -17.39
CA VAL A 74 -10.46 -11.05 -16.04
C VAL A 74 -11.76 -11.33 -15.26
N VAL A 75 -12.73 -10.41 -15.30
CA VAL A 75 -14.04 -10.57 -14.65
C VAL A 75 -14.82 -11.75 -15.27
N SER A 76 -14.79 -11.89 -16.59
CA SER A 76 -15.44 -13.01 -17.28
C SER A 76 -14.83 -14.36 -16.90
N LEU A 77 -13.49 -14.44 -16.85
CA LEU A 77 -12.76 -15.64 -16.42
C LEU A 77 -13.02 -15.98 -14.95
N ALA A 78 -12.99 -14.96 -14.08
CA ALA A 78 -13.31 -15.12 -12.65
C ALA A 78 -14.75 -15.61 -12.44
N ARG A 79 -15.69 -15.12 -13.21
CA ARG A 79 -17.11 -15.58 -13.17
C ARG A 79 -17.25 -17.07 -13.54
N ASN A 80 -16.45 -17.58 -14.48
CA ASN A 80 -16.49 -19.00 -14.85
C ASN A 80 -16.11 -19.92 -13.69
N ILE A 81 -15.32 -19.45 -12.74
CA ILE A 81 -15.00 -20.16 -11.49
C ILE A 81 -15.89 -19.75 -10.31
N GLY A 82 -16.98 -19.01 -10.57
CA GLY A 82 -17.95 -18.60 -9.56
C GLY A 82 -17.55 -17.42 -8.69
N TYR A 83 -16.48 -16.69 -9.05
CA TYR A 83 -16.06 -15.49 -8.34
C TYR A 83 -16.82 -14.27 -8.87
N VAL A 84 -17.42 -13.50 -7.95
CA VAL A 84 -18.05 -12.21 -8.28
C VAL A 84 -17.18 -11.11 -7.67
N PRO A 85 -16.55 -10.28 -8.50
CA PRO A 85 -15.72 -9.18 -8.02
C PRO A 85 -16.50 -8.23 -7.14
N ARG A 86 -15.80 -7.59 -6.20
CA ARG A 86 -16.38 -6.57 -5.33
C ARG A 86 -16.67 -5.30 -6.13
N SER A 87 -17.93 -4.85 -6.03
CA SER A 87 -18.34 -3.56 -6.58
C SER A 87 -17.72 -2.39 -5.81
N ARG A 88 -17.84 -1.20 -6.35
CA ARG A 88 -17.62 0.04 -5.60
C ARG A 88 -18.53 0.05 -4.36
N LYS A 89 -18.04 0.57 -3.24
CA LYS A 89 -18.79 0.70 -1.98
C LYS A 89 -19.04 2.16 -1.66
N ALA A 90 -20.26 2.46 -1.28
CA ALA A 90 -20.64 3.78 -0.79
C ALA A 90 -20.09 4.03 0.62
N ALA A 91 -19.60 5.23 0.91
CA ALA A 91 -19.29 5.64 2.27
C ALA A 91 -20.59 5.71 3.10
N VAL A 92 -20.53 5.19 4.32
CA VAL A 92 -21.67 5.10 5.23
C VAL A 92 -21.48 6.02 6.42
N ALA A 93 -22.47 6.83 6.76
CA ALA A 93 -22.52 7.58 8.00
C ALA A 93 -23.72 7.15 8.83
N ASP A 94 -23.54 7.11 10.16
CA ASP A 94 -24.63 6.89 11.09
C ASP A 94 -25.07 8.23 11.67
N ILE A 95 -26.34 8.57 11.49
CA ILE A 95 -26.91 9.84 11.92
C ILE A 95 -28.12 9.67 12.83
N SER A 96 -28.40 10.71 13.61
CA SER A 96 -29.61 10.83 14.41
C SER A 96 -30.15 12.24 14.33
N PHE A 97 -31.49 12.39 14.23
CA PHE A 97 -32.16 13.67 14.26
C PHE A 97 -33.56 13.49 14.80
N SER A 98 -34.20 14.58 15.22
CA SER A 98 -35.61 14.60 15.63
C SER A 98 -36.42 15.56 14.78
N VAL A 99 -37.69 15.28 14.69
CA VAL A 99 -38.64 16.08 13.90
C VAL A 99 -39.80 16.47 14.79
N ASP A 100 -40.07 17.78 14.91
CA ASP A 100 -41.23 18.29 15.56
C ASP A 100 -42.42 18.21 14.59
N ALA A 101 -43.32 17.28 14.89
CA ALA A 101 -44.55 17.01 14.12
C ALA A 101 -45.79 17.46 14.88
N SER A 102 -45.65 18.30 15.91
CA SER A 102 -46.77 18.80 16.75
C SER A 102 -47.84 19.55 15.94
N ASN A 103 -47.45 20.07 14.78
CA ASN A 103 -48.37 20.76 13.85
C ASN A 103 -49.09 19.82 12.86
N THR A 104 -48.89 18.50 12.97
CA THR A 104 -49.52 17.48 12.10
C THR A 104 -50.42 16.54 12.91
N THR A 105 -51.35 15.87 12.24
CA THR A 105 -52.19 14.81 12.84
C THR A 105 -51.54 13.42 12.64
N ALA A 106 -50.31 13.38 12.12
CA ALA A 106 -49.62 12.15 11.79
C ALA A 106 -49.22 11.36 13.05
N VAL A 107 -49.55 10.10 13.09
CA VAL A 107 -49.14 9.14 14.13
C VAL A 107 -47.79 8.53 13.81
N THR A 108 -47.42 8.50 12.52
CA THR A 108 -46.11 8.03 12.05
C THR A 108 -45.54 8.97 10.99
N LEU A 109 -44.24 9.16 11.01
CA LEU A 109 -43.53 9.88 9.95
C LEU A 109 -42.62 8.89 9.17
N THR A 110 -42.66 9.02 7.86
CA THR A 110 -41.83 8.23 6.93
C THR A 110 -40.82 9.13 6.26
N LEU A 111 -39.54 8.83 6.47
CA LEU A 111 -38.44 9.37 5.69
C LEU A 111 -38.37 8.60 4.38
N LYS A 112 -38.59 9.29 3.26
CA LYS A 112 -38.64 8.69 1.92
C LYS A 112 -37.26 8.36 1.40
N ALA A 113 -37.15 7.20 0.69
CA ALA A 113 -35.95 6.80 -0.03
C ALA A 113 -35.46 7.90 -0.98
N GLY A 114 -34.17 8.03 -1.11
CA GLY A 114 -33.51 9.07 -1.89
C GLY A 114 -32.59 9.96 -1.06
N VAL A 115 -32.35 11.17 -1.51
CA VAL A 115 -31.43 12.11 -0.85
C VAL A 115 -31.98 12.51 0.52
N VAL A 116 -31.17 12.38 1.54
CA VAL A 116 -31.46 12.73 2.94
C VAL A 116 -30.59 13.87 3.43
N LEU A 117 -29.31 13.85 3.05
CA LEU A 117 -28.34 14.82 3.51
C LEU A 117 -27.46 15.32 2.35
N THR A 118 -26.94 16.52 2.54
CA THR A 118 -25.85 17.08 1.74
C THR A 118 -24.74 17.52 2.67
N THR A 119 -23.49 17.52 2.20
CA THR A 119 -22.38 18.05 3.02
C THR A 119 -22.56 19.55 3.21
N ALA A 120 -22.39 20.02 4.45
CA ALA A 120 -22.48 21.45 4.78
C ALA A 120 -21.27 22.22 4.25
N ASP A 121 -20.10 21.57 4.30
CA ASP A 121 -18.84 22.11 3.82
C ASP A 121 -18.39 21.38 2.56
N GLN A 122 -17.70 22.10 1.67
CA GLN A 122 -17.05 21.49 0.51
C GLN A 122 -15.76 20.82 0.95
N PHE A 123 -15.70 19.49 0.85
CA PHE A 123 -14.48 18.71 1.11
C PHE A 123 -13.75 18.51 -0.22
N GLY A 124 -12.52 18.99 -0.30
CA GLY A 124 -11.75 18.94 -1.56
C GLY A 124 -12.37 19.74 -2.72
N GLY A 125 -13.26 20.72 -2.42
CA GLY A 125 -14.00 21.50 -3.44
C GLY A 125 -15.27 20.82 -3.95
N ASN A 126 -15.62 19.63 -3.46
CA ASN A 126 -16.80 18.87 -3.89
C ASN A 126 -17.86 18.81 -2.79
N SER A 127 -19.13 18.84 -3.20
CA SER A 127 -20.28 18.60 -2.33
C SER A 127 -20.79 17.18 -2.56
N TYR A 128 -20.96 16.42 -1.47
CA TYR A 128 -21.44 15.03 -1.52
C TYR A 128 -22.89 14.95 -1.01
N THR A 129 -23.67 14.06 -1.61
CA THR A 129 -25.02 13.73 -1.19
C THR A 129 -25.04 12.38 -0.51
N PHE A 130 -25.84 12.26 0.55
CA PHE A 130 -26.07 11.01 1.26
C PHE A 130 -27.55 10.62 1.14
N THR A 131 -27.77 9.35 0.83
CA THR A 131 -29.08 8.81 0.46
C THR A 131 -29.44 7.59 1.30
N ILE A 132 -30.73 7.25 1.35
CA ILE A 132 -31.21 5.97 1.88
C ILE A 132 -31.86 5.16 0.75
N PRO A 133 -31.65 3.83 0.70
CA PRO A 133 -32.19 2.98 -0.36
C PRO A 133 -33.67 2.61 -0.17
N GLU A 134 -34.19 2.73 1.05
CA GLU A 134 -35.56 2.35 1.39
C GLU A 134 -36.23 3.38 2.34
N ASP A 135 -37.57 3.43 2.33
CA ASP A 135 -38.32 4.25 3.24
C ASP A 135 -38.16 3.82 4.69
N ILE A 136 -37.97 4.77 5.61
CA ILE A 136 -37.85 4.53 7.05
C ILE A 136 -39.00 5.20 7.78
N THR A 137 -39.85 4.41 8.47
CA THR A 137 -41.03 4.92 9.20
C THR A 137 -40.78 4.81 10.71
N VAL A 138 -41.03 5.90 11.43
CA VAL A 138 -40.93 5.98 12.89
C VAL A 138 -42.24 6.50 13.49
N PRO A 139 -42.61 6.09 14.72
CA PRO A 139 -43.78 6.62 15.39
C PRO A 139 -43.54 8.06 15.91
N VAL A 140 -44.59 8.86 15.92
CA VAL A 140 -44.64 10.16 16.59
C VAL A 140 -44.98 9.93 18.07
N THR A 141 -44.18 10.48 18.96
CA THR A 141 -44.41 10.37 20.42
C THR A 141 -45.61 11.18 20.88
N SER A 142 -46.09 10.93 22.09
CA SER A 142 -47.18 11.71 22.71
C SER A 142 -46.89 13.21 22.86
N THR A 143 -45.57 13.58 22.79
CA THR A 143 -45.10 14.97 22.80
C THR A 143 -45.09 15.62 21.42
N GLY A 144 -45.51 14.91 20.37
CA GLY A 144 -45.50 15.39 18.98
C GLY A 144 -44.13 15.33 18.28
N VAL A 145 -43.14 14.62 18.85
CA VAL A 145 -41.79 14.52 18.28
C VAL A 145 -41.54 13.12 17.75
N ALA A 146 -41.01 13.03 16.56
CA ALA A 146 -40.50 11.76 15.97
C ALA A 146 -39.00 11.72 16.04
N PHE A 147 -38.42 10.58 16.48
CA PHE A 147 -36.98 10.38 16.64
C PHE A 147 -36.46 9.40 15.59
N PHE A 148 -35.57 9.86 14.73
CA PHE A 148 -34.81 9.07 13.79
C PHE A 148 -33.44 8.84 14.39
N THR A 149 -33.17 7.63 14.92
CA THR A 149 -31.92 7.29 15.63
C THR A 149 -31.15 6.22 14.90
N ASN A 150 -29.83 6.39 14.82
CA ASN A 150 -28.90 5.44 14.19
C ASN A 150 -29.29 5.07 12.75
N ILE A 151 -29.68 6.08 11.97
CA ILE A 151 -30.03 5.90 10.55
C ILE A 151 -28.74 5.82 9.75
N LYS A 152 -28.57 4.74 9.01
CA LYS A 152 -27.46 4.58 8.04
C LYS A 152 -27.81 5.30 6.75
N VAL A 153 -26.96 6.24 6.40
CA VAL A 153 -27.03 6.97 5.13
C VAL A 153 -25.81 6.66 4.29
N TYR A 154 -26.00 6.49 3.00
CA TYR A 154 -25.00 6.04 2.05
C TYR A 154 -24.67 7.19 1.09
N GLU A 155 -23.39 7.43 0.89
CA GLU A 155 -22.97 8.44 -0.08
C GLU A 155 -23.33 8.01 -1.50
N GLY A 156 -23.79 8.95 -2.30
CA GLY A 156 -24.01 8.78 -3.72
C GLY A 156 -25.39 9.24 -4.19
N THR A 157 -25.60 9.08 -5.48
CA THR A 157 -26.83 9.45 -6.16
C THR A 157 -27.79 8.26 -6.21
N PHE A 158 -28.99 8.43 -5.65
CA PHE A 158 -30.06 7.43 -5.74
C PHE A 158 -30.69 7.46 -7.12
N ILE A 159 -30.75 6.32 -7.79
CA ILE A 159 -31.33 6.15 -9.13
C ILE A 159 -32.36 5.03 -9.08
N ASN A 160 -33.48 5.26 -9.78
CA ASN A 160 -34.51 4.26 -10.00
C ASN A 160 -34.65 4.01 -11.51
N GLN A 161 -34.38 2.77 -11.92
CA GLN A 161 -34.48 2.30 -13.30
C GLN A 161 -35.59 1.28 -13.43
N THR A 162 -36.40 1.41 -14.49
CA THR A 162 -37.52 0.52 -14.73
C THR A 162 -37.36 -0.28 -16.02
N PHE A 163 -37.89 -1.50 -16.01
CA PHE A 163 -37.93 -2.38 -17.17
C PHE A 163 -39.28 -3.06 -17.24
N THR A 164 -39.76 -3.30 -18.46
CA THR A 164 -40.98 -4.10 -18.71
C THR A 164 -40.57 -5.43 -19.34
N ALA A 165 -40.98 -6.54 -18.77
CA ALA A 165 -40.73 -7.84 -19.37
C ALA A 165 -41.48 -8.00 -20.67
N SER A 166 -40.86 -8.58 -21.69
CA SER A 166 -41.46 -8.80 -22.99
C SER A 166 -41.23 -10.22 -23.48
N SER A 167 -42.30 -10.91 -23.82
CA SER A 167 -42.23 -12.26 -24.42
C SER A 167 -41.68 -12.24 -25.84
N ARG A 168 -41.68 -11.06 -26.50
CA ARG A 168 -41.09 -10.90 -27.84
C ARG A 168 -39.57 -10.93 -27.85
N ASN A 169 -38.92 -10.72 -26.70
CA ASN A 169 -37.50 -10.79 -26.56
C ASN A 169 -37.08 -11.84 -25.50
N PRO A 170 -36.98 -13.13 -25.86
CA PRO A 170 -36.69 -14.20 -24.92
C PRO A 170 -35.31 -14.07 -24.23
N ASN A 171 -34.42 -13.26 -24.81
CA ASN A 171 -33.09 -12.99 -24.27
C ASN A 171 -32.98 -11.54 -23.75
N GLN A 172 -34.05 -11.00 -23.17
CA GLN A 172 -34.05 -9.63 -22.63
C GLN A 172 -33.00 -9.50 -21.51
N ARG A 173 -32.12 -8.52 -21.64
CA ARG A 173 -31.09 -8.20 -20.67
C ARG A 173 -31.51 -6.98 -19.84
N TYR A 174 -31.38 -7.10 -18.54
CA TYR A 174 -31.71 -6.02 -17.59
C TYR A 174 -30.43 -5.33 -17.13
N ILE A 175 -29.88 -4.46 -17.99
CA ILE A 175 -28.58 -3.80 -17.79
C ILE A 175 -28.80 -2.46 -17.11
N LEU A 176 -28.11 -2.23 -15.99
CA LEU A 176 -28.04 -0.94 -15.33
C LEU A 176 -27.06 -0.04 -16.10
N PRO A 177 -27.49 1.18 -16.50
CA PRO A 177 -26.70 2.00 -17.42
C PRO A 177 -25.47 2.66 -16.79
N ASN A 178 -25.39 2.74 -15.47
CA ASN A 178 -24.36 3.47 -14.75
C ASN A 178 -23.21 2.57 -14.32
N ALA A 179 -22.00 3.13 -14.33
CA ALA A 179 -20.83 2.60 -13.61
C ALA A 179 -20.84 3.11 -12.17
N GLY A 180 -19.99 2.54 -11.32
CA GLY A 180 -19.83 3.01 -9.93
C GLY A 180 -20.96 2.63 -8.98
N ILE A 181 -21.75 1.61 -9.33
CA ILE A 181 -22.87 1.14 -8.50
C ILE A 181 -22.36 0.36 -7.29
N ASP A 182 -22.91 0.63 -6.11
CA ASP A 182 -22.78 -0.25 -4.95
C ASP A 182 -23.76 -1.42 -5.07
N ALA A 183 -23.24 -2.61 -5.38
CA ALA A 183 -24.02 -3.81 -5.66
C ALA A 183 -24.81 -4.33 -4.44
N ASP A 184 -24.43 -3.98 -3.22
CA ASP A 184 -25.15 -4.40 -2.00
C ASP A 184 -26.36 -3.51 -1.70
N LEU A 185 -26.40 -2.33 -2.31
CA LEU A 185 -27.50 -1.37 -2.17
C LEU A 185 -28.55 -1.49 -3.30
N ILE A 186 -28.37 -2.43 -4.22
CA ILE A 186 -29.36 -2.71 -5.26
C ILE A 186 -30.61 -3.33 -4.64
N ARG A 187 -31.76 -2.75 -4.96
CA ARG A 187 -33.07 -3.26 -4.57
C ARG A 187 -33.90 -3.50 -5.81
N VAL A 188 -34.49 -4.68 -5.88
CA VAL A 188 -35.30 -5.13 -7.03
C VAL A 188 -36.70 -5.42 -6.53
N ILE A 189 -37.67 -4.74 -7.14
CA ILE A 189 -39.09 -4.92 -6.93
C ILE A 189 -39.71 -5.32 -8.25
N VAL A 190 -40.52 -6.36 -8.23
CA VAL A 190 -41.27 -6.79 -9.41
C VAL A 190 -42.78 -6.63 -9.12
N LYS A 191 -43.48 -6.07 -10.09
CA LYS A 191 -44.95 -5.91 -10.07
C LYS A 191 -45.55 -6.74 -11.19
N ASP A 192 -46.79 -7.15 -11.06
CA ASP A 192 -47.48 -7.87 -12.12
C ASP A 192 -47.60 -7.03 -13.39
N ASN A 193 -47.79 -5.71 -13.24
CA ASN A 193 -47.82 -4.72 -14.30
C ASN A 193 -47.46 -3.34 -13.73
N GLU A 194 -47.31 -2.32 -14.60
CA GLU A 194 -46.91 -0.97 -14.20
C GLU A 194 -47.89 -0.34 -13.18
N SER A 195 -49.20 -0.63 -13.29
CA SER A 195 -50.24 -0.08 -12.43
C SER A 195 -50.47 -0.86 -11.13
N SER A 196 -49.85 -2.00 -10.97
CA SER A 196 -50.02 -2.88 -9.79
C SER A 196 -49.50 -2.22 -8.52
N THR A 197 -50.31 -2.31 -7.45
CA THR A 197 -49.92 -1.89 -6.09
C THR A 197 -49.21 -2.99 -5.31
N VAL A 198 -49.27 -4.23 -5.79
CA VAL A 198 -48.58 -5.38 -5.21
C VAL A 198 -47.11 -5.33 -5.64
N LYS A 199 -46.20 -5.41 -4.68
CA LYS A 199 -44.77 -5.27 -4.86
C LYS A 199 -44.06 -6.50 -4.30
N ASP A 200 -43.57 -7.35 -5.19
CA ASP A 200 -42.77 -8.50 -4.82
C ASP A 200 -41.31 -8.06 -4.69
N LYS A 201 -40.74 -8.16 -3.49
CA LYS A 201 -39.30 -7.88 -3.28
C LYS A 201 -38.48 -9.09 -3.64
N TYR A 202 -37.51 -8.91 -4.55
CA TYR A 202 -36.54 -9.91 -4.93
C TYR A 202 -35.25 -9.70 -4.16
N SER A 203 -34.64 -10.79 -3.68
CA SER A 203 -33.37 -10.76 -2.96
C SER A 203 -32.23 -11.23 -3.87
N ARG A 204 -31.03 -10.68 -3.63
CA ARG A 204 -29.84 -11.12 -4.34
C ARG A 204 -29.51 -12.56 -3.97
N PHE A 205 -29.19 -13.40 -4.96
CA PHE A 205 -28.76 -14.77 -4.73
C PHE A 205 -27.50 -14.81 -3.83
N SER A 206 -27.55 -15.57 -2.75
CA SER A 206 -26.45 -15.71 -1.80
C SER A 206 -26.10 -17.18 -1.49
N SER A 207 -27.08 -18.07 -1.59
CA SER A 207 -26.92 -19.49 -1.22
C SER A 207 -27.87 -20.35 -2.01
N LEU A 208 -27.39 -21.54 -2.39
CA LEU A 208 -28.20 -22.54 -3.10
C LEU A 208 -29.23 -23.24 -2.20
N PHE A 209 -29.07 -23.15 -0.90
CA PHE A 209 -29.90 -23.89 0.05
C PHE A 209 -31.30 -23.26 0.14
N GLY A 210 -32.33 -24.08 -0.10
CA GLY A 210 -33.72 -23.69 0.00
C GLY A 210 -34.26 -22.90 -1.19
N VAL A 211 -33.57 -22.92 -2.35
CA VAL A 211 -34.05 -22.26 -3.58
C VAL A 211 -34.92 -23.23 -4.38
N ASP A 212 -36.12 -22.79 -4.74
CA ASP A 212 -37.09 -23.51 -5.57
C ASP A 212 -37.60 -22.62 -6.72
N ALA A 213 -38.52 -23.15 -7.52
CA ALA A 213 -39.12 -22.47 -8.66
C ALA A 213 -39.93 -21.20 -8.28
N SER A 214 -40.32 -21.06 -7.02
CA SER A 214 -41.13 -19.91 -6.52
C SER A 214 -40.28 -18.85 -5.80
N THR A 215 -39.03 -19.15 -5.53
CA THR A 215 -38.15 -18.25 -4.77
C THR A 215 -37.86 -16.98 -5.55
N MET A 216 -38.14 -15.82 -4.94
CA MET A 216 -37.97 -14.50 -5.52
C MET A 216 -36.52 -14.05 -5.36
N LEU A 217 -35.67 -14.38 -6.33
CA LEU A 217 -34.26 -14.05 -6.32
C LEU A 217 -33.80 -13.47 -7.67
N PHE A 218 -32.68 -12.74 -7.59
CA PHE A 218 -31.99 -12.27 -8.78
C PHE A 218 -30.49 -12.52 -8.67
N PHE A 219 -29.86 -12.71 -9.81
CA PHE A 219 -28.43 -12.79 -9.96
C PHE A 219 -27.89 -11.47 -10.46
N LEU A 220 -26.71 -11.10 -10.02
CA LEU A 220 -26.02 -9.89 -10.43
C LEU A 220 -24.67 -10.26 -11.00
N GLN A 221 -24.36 -9.75 -12.18
CA GLN A 221 -23.03 -9.91 -12.80
C GLN A 221 -22.49 -8.58 -13.29
N GLU A 222 -21.19 -8.38 -13.13
CA GLU A 222 -20.48 -7.27 -13.75
C GLU A 222 -20.29 -7.58 -15.25
N ILE A 223 -20.54 -6.57 -16.06
CA ILE A 223 -20.37 -6.58 -17.52
C ILE A 223 -19.41 -5.46 -17.93
N GLU A 224 -19.27 -5.22 -19.22
CA GLU A 224 -18.41 -4.19 -19.79
C GLU A 224 -18.62 -2.80 -19.16
N ASN A 225 -17.52 -2.04 -19.02
CA ASN A 225 -17.51 -0.68 -18.48
C ASN A 225 -18.04 -0.55 -17.02
N GLU A 226 -17.73 -1.49 -16.14
CA GLU A 226 -18.12 -1.52 -14.73
C GLU A 226 -19.66 -1.43 -14.51
N ARG A 227 -20.46 -1.81 -15.50
CA ARG A 227 -21.91 -1.89 -15.41
C ARG A 227 -22.37 -3.23 -14.87
N TYR A 228 -23.59 -3.29 -14.41
CA TYR A 228 -24.18 -4.50 -13.87
C TYR A 228 -25.39 -4.95 -14.67
N GLU A 229 -25.52 -6.25 -14.85
CA GLU A 229 -26.68 -6.92 -15.42
C GLU A 229 -27.39 -7.72 -14.34
N ILE A 230 -28.69 -7.58 -14.30
CA ILE A 230 -29.56 -8.34 -13.42
C ILE A 230 -30.16 -9.48 -14.23
N MET A 231 -30.08 -10.70 -13.70
CA MET A 231 -30.72 -11.89 -14.24
C MET A 231 -31.69 -12.48 -13.23
N PHE A 232 -32.78 -13.02 -13.71
CA PHE A 232 -33.79 -13.65 -12.88
C PHE A 232 -33.77 -15.16 -13.05
N GLY A 233 -34.53 -15.86 -12.20
CA GLY A 233 -34.68 -17.31 -12.29
C GLY A 233 -35.34 -17.75 -13.59
N ASP A 234 -35.17 -19.01 -13.95
CA ASP A 234 -35.70 -19.65 -15.15
C ASP A 234 -37.05 -20.37 -14.93
N GLY A 235 -37.56 -20.36 -13.69
CA GLY A 235 -38.77 -21.07 -13.27
C GLY A 235 -38.50 -22.50 -12.80
N VAL A 236 -37.24 -22.95 -12.80
CA VAL A 236 -36.75 -24.14 -12.14
C VAL A 236 -35.91 -23.71 -10.92
N PHE A 237 -35.04 -22.76 -11.15
CA PHE A 237 -34.14 -22.18 -10.17
C PHE A 237 -34.47 -20.69 -9.98
N GLY A 238 -35.41 -20.42 -9.07
CA GLY A 238 -35.97 -19.11 -8.83
C GLY A 238 -37.14 -18.72 -9.75
N LYS A 239 -37.97 -17.78 -9.27
CA LYS A 239 -39.17 -17.31 -9.97
C LYS A 239 -38.79 -16.62 -11.28
N LYS A 240 -39.36 -17.07 -12.39
CA LYS A 240 -39.21 -16.49 -13.73
C LYS A 240 -39.99 -15.19 -13.85
N ILE A 241 -39.44 -14.23 -14.58
CA ILE A 241 -40.12 -13.00 -14.97
C ILE A 241 -40.86 -13.23 -16.30
N GLU A 242 -42.14 -12.89 -16.32
CA GLU A 242 -43.03 -13.09 -17.48
C GLU A 242 -43.69 -11.78 -17.88
N GLU A 243 -44.15 -11.65 -19.14
CA GLU A 243 -44.97 -10.51 -19.59
C GLU A 243 -46.34 -10.54 -18.90
N PRO A 244 -46.82 -9.43 -18.35
CA PRO A 244 -46.34 -8.03 -18.44
C PRO A 244 -45.62 -7.55 -17.17
N ASN A 245 -44.83 -8.38 -16.49
CA ASN A 245 -44.13 -7.98 -15.27
C ASN A 245 -43.35 -6.66 -15.46
N PHE A 246 -43.47 -5.80 -14.47
CA PHE A 246 -42.78 -4.51 -14.41
C PHE A 246 -41.74 -4.56 -13.31
N VAL A 247 -40.45 -4.39 -13.69
CA VAL A 247 -39.31 -4.49 -12.81
C VAL A 247 -38.82 -3.08 -12.45
N GLU A 248 -38.85 -2.75 -11.18
CA GLU A 248 -38.27 -1.52 -10.62
C GLU A 248 -36.96 -1.84 -9.92
N VAL A 249 -35.88 -1.22 -10.35
CA VAL A 249 -34.56 -1.39 -9.75
C VAL A 249 -34.08 -0.07 -9.19
N SER A 250 -33.91 0.01 -7.89
CA SER A 250 -33.27 1.15 -7.23
C SER A 250 -31.87 0.84 -6.78
N TYR A 251 -30.95 1.76 -6.99
CA TYR A 251 -29.53 1.61 -6.67
C TYR A 251 -28.88 2.96 -6.40
N ILE A 252 -27.68 2.91 -5.82
CA ILE A 252 -26.88 4.09 -5.51
C ILE A 252 -25.60 4.04 -6.34
N VAL A 253 -25.30 5.15 -7.02
CA VAL A 253 -24.04 5.40 -7.72
C VAL A 253 -23.15 6.22 -6.80
N SER A 254 -22.02 5.66 -6.38
CA SER A 254 -21.14 6.21 -5.36
C SER A 254 -19.80 6.67 -5.94
N ASN A 255 -19.18 7.67 -5.30
CA ASN A 255 -17.79 8.09 -5.56
C ASN A 255 -16.76 7.22 -4.81
N GLY A 256 -17.21 6.27 -4.00
CA GLY A 256 -16.35 5.35 -3.28
C GLY A 256 -15.67 5.97 -2.07
N SER A 257 -14.33 5.89 -2.01
CA SER A 257 -13.54 6.34 -0.85
C SER A 257 -13.44 7.87 -0.68
N GLU A 258 -13.78 8.64 -1.70
CA GLU A 258 -13.65 10.11 -1.68
C GLU A 258 -14.50 10.79 -0.60
N ALA A 259 -15.61 10.17 -0.25
CA ALA A 259 -16.53 10.69 0.77
C ALA A 259 -16.31 10.13 2.18
N ASN A 260 -15.18 9.46 2.44
CA ASN A 260 -14.84 9.00 3.79
C ASN A 260 -14.36 10.16 4.66
N GLY A 261 -14.71 10.14 5.96
CA GLY A 261 -14.28 11.13 6.95
C GLY A 261 -15.20 12.34 7.11
N LEU A 262 -16.31 12.41 6.38
CA LEU A 262 -17.27 13.51 6.47
C LEU A 262 -18.14 13.40 7.73
N SER A 263 -18.39 14.52 8.41
CA SER A 263 -19.16 14.57 9.65
C SER A 263 -20.19 15.71 9.70
N ASN A 264 -20.04 16.73 8.86
CA ASN A 264 -20.92 17.91 8.84
C ASN A 264 -21.96 17.79 7.73
N PHE A 265 -23.23 17.60 8.12
CA PHE A 265 -24.29 17.36 7.19
C PHE A 265 -25.43 18.39 7.37
N SER A 266 -26.01 18.79 6.25
CA SER A 266 -27.25 19.55 6.19
C SER A 266 -28.38 18.63 5.76
N TYR A 267 -29.51 18.69 6.44
CA TYR A 267 -30.71 17.92 6.10
C TYR A 267 -31.35 18.42 4.82
N SER A 268 -31.66 17.51 3.91
CA SER A 268 -32.38 17.77 2.65
C SER A 268 -33.41 16.68 2.31
N GLY A 269 -33.72 15.81 3.29
CA GLY A 269 -34.64 14.70 3.11
C GLY A 269 -36.11 15.08 3.00
N ARG A 270 -36.93 14.16 2.46
CA ARG A 270 -38.36 14.29 2.35
C ARG A 270 -39.08 13.44 3.41
N LEU A 271 -39.84 14.10 4.26
CA LEU A 271 -40.67 13.48 5.30
C LEU A 271 -42.15 13.55 4.92
N VAL A 272 -42.87 12.45 5.11
CA VAL A 272 -44.30 12.35 4.84
C VAL A 272 -45.00 11.68 6.02
N GLY A 273 -46.06 12.28 6.53
CA GLY A 273 -46.91 11.70 7.56
C GLY A 273 -47.83 10.61 6.98
N ASN A 274 -48.34 9.75 7.84
CA ASN A 274 -49.39 8.79 7.46
C ASN A 274 -50.74 9.47 7.06
N ASP A 275 -50.88 10.77 7.34
CA ASP A 275 -51.98 11.64 6.86
C ASP A 275 -51.75 12.15 5.43
N GLY A 276 -50.65 11.77 4.78
CA GLY A 276 -50.26 12.19 3.43
C GLY A 276 -49.63 13.57 3.35
N GLN A 277 -49.48 14.28 4.47
CA GLN A 277 -48.87 15.61 4.50
C GLN A 277 -47.35 15.54 4.54
N SER A 278 -46.69 16.42 3.78
CA SER A 278 -45.24 16.54 3.82
C SER A 278 -44.79 17.46 4.96
N VAL A 279 -43.87 17.02 5.77
CA VAL A 279 -43.27 17.83 6.84
C VAL A 279 -42.00 18.48 6.31
N THR A 280 -42.00 19.82 6.21
CA THR A 280 -40.88 20.60 5.62
C THR A 280 -40.12 21.45 6.64
N SER A 281 -40.55 21.46 7.90
CA SER A 281 -39.93 22.26 8.99
C SER A 281 -39.94 21.45 10.28
N GLY A 282 -39.24 21.94 11.28
CA GLY A 282 -39.14 21.29 12.61
C GLY A 282 -38.09 20.18 12.71
N VAL A 283 -37.22 20.02 11.72
CA VAL A 283 -36.11 19.08 11.79
C VAL A 283 -34.99 19.69 12.66
N SER A 284 -34.54 18.96 13.67
CA SER A 284 -33.43 19.35 14.51
C SER A 284 -32.09 19.29 13.72
N LEU A 285 -31.03 19.84 14.30
CA LEU A 285 -29.70 19.63 13.79
C LEU A 285 -29.39 18.12 13.70
N VAL A 286 -28.83 17.71 12.57
CA VAL A 286 -28.39 16.33 12.37
C VAL A 286 -27.17 16.07 13.24
N PHE A 287 -27.28 15.08 14.11
CA PHE A 287 -26.15 14.60 14.92
C PHE A 287 -25.50 13.42 14.22
N THR A 288 -24.20 13.53 13.97
CA THR A 288 -23.40 12.46 13.36
C THR A 288 -22.80 11.60 14.47
N ASN A 289 -23.24 10.34 14.55
CA ASN A 289 -22.77 9.39 15.55
C ASN A 289 -21.32 8.94 15.24
N SER A 290 -21.00 8.81 13.94
CA SER A 290 -19.65 8.50 13.47
C SER A 290 -19.42 9.15 12.11
N PRO A 291 -18.21 9.67 11.81
CA PRO A 291 -17.85 10.15 10.49
C PRO A 291 -18.11 9.08 9.42
N SER A 292 -18.37 9.50 8.19
CA SER A 292 -18.59 8.57 7.08
C SER A 292 -17.33 7.69 6.87
N SER A 293 -17.55 6.41 6.63
CA SER A 293 -16.49 5.41 6.44
C SER A 293 -16.97 4.24 5.60
N GLY A 294 -16.05 3.38 5.17
CA GLY A 294 -16.39 2.16 4.43
C GLY A 294 -16.56 2.35 2.93
N GLY A 295 -16.38 3.56 2.42
CA GLY A 295 -16.36 3.82 0.99
C GLY A 295 -15.08 3.28 0.35
N SER A 296 -15.20 2.52 -0.75
CA SER A 296 -14.04 1.96 -1.45
C SER A 296 -14.24 1.92 -2.95
N ALA A 297 -13.11 1.91 -3.69
CA ALA A 297 -13.11 1.71 -5.12
C ALA A 297 -13.54 0.28 -5.49
N ILE A 298 -13.85 0.07 -6.76
CA ILE A 298 -14.08 -1.26 -7.32
C ILE A 298 -12.82 -2.12 -7.16
N GLU A 299 -13.01 -3.42 -7.03
CA GLU A 299 -11.90 -4.36 -6.88
C GLU A 299 -10.91 -4.27 -8.05
N SER A 300 -9.62 -4.18 -7.75
CA SER A 300 -8.57 -4.09 -8.77
C SER A 300 -8.39 -5.42 -9.53
N ILE A 301 -7.90 -5.34 -10.75
CA ILE A 301 -7.58 -6.52 -11.58
C ILE A 301 -6.62 -7.46 -10.85
N GLU A 302 -5.59 -6.90 -10.21
CA GLU A 302 -4.58 -7.69 -9.46
C GLU A 302 -5.19 -8.41 -8.26
N SER A 303 -6.15 -7.78 -7.58
CA SER A 303 -6.90 -8.41 -6.50
C SER A 303 -7.74 -9.59 -7.02
N ILE A 304 -8.48 -9.39 -8.12
CA ILE A 304 -9.29 -10.45 -8.73
C ILE A 304 -8.42 -11.65 -9.12
N LYS A 305 -7.29 -11.40 -9.82
CA LYS A 305 -6.35 -12.45 -10.22
C LYS A 305 -5.81 -13.23 -9.02
N LYS A 306 -5.52 -12.54 -7.93
CA LYS A 306 -5.00 -13.16 -6.72
C LYS A 306 -6.05 -13.98 -5.97
N TYR A 307 -7.23 -13.41 -5.74
CA TYR A 307 -8.20 -13.99 -4.81
C TYR A 307 -9.22 -14.91 -5.48
N ALA A 308 -9.55 -14.74 -6.76
CA ALA A 308 -10.54 -15.59 -7.42
C ALA A 308 -10.16 -17.08 -7.41
N PRO A 309 -8.91 -17.48 -7.76
CA PRO A 309 -8.50 -18.89 -7.66
C PRO A 309 -8.49 -19.42 -6.21
N GLN A 310 -8.09 -18.58 -5.24
CA GLN A 310 -8.03 -18.97 -3.83
C GLN A 310 -9.43 -19.21 -3.25
N ILE A 311 -10.39 -18.32 -3.53
CA ILE A 311 -11.78 -18.47 -3.09
C ILE A 311 -12.44 -19.69 -3.74
N TYR A 312 -12.14 -19.96 -5.01
CA TYR A 312 -12.58 -21.20 -5.66
C TYR A 312 -12.02 -22.44 -4.96
N ALA A 313 -10.72 -22.45 -4.65
CA ALA A 313 -10.06 -23.55 -3.93
C ALA A 313 -10.62 -23.76 -2.52
N SER A 314 -10.94 -22.69 -1.80
CA SER A 314 -11.50 -22.74 -0.43
C SER A 314 -12.96 -23.20 -0.38
N GLN A 315 -13.70 -23.14 -1.50
CA GLN A 315 -15.13 -23.48 -1.59
C GLN A 315 -16.00 -22.82 -0.51
N ASN A 316 -15.73 -21.53 -0.22
CA ASN A 316 -16.36 -20.74 0.84
C ASN A 316 -16.18 -21.33 2.26
N ARG A 317 -15.07 -22.01 2.52
CA ARG A 317 -14.68 -22.48 3.86
C ARG A 317 -13.30 -21.97 4.21
N ALA A 318 -13.11 -21.56 5.45
CA ALA A 318 -11.82 -21.15 5.98
C ALA A 318 -11.23 -22.29 6.81
N VAL A 319 -10.24 -22.99 6.27
CA VAL A 319 -9.54 -24.11 6.88
C VAL A 319 -8.06 -23.81 7.05
N THR A 320 -7.43 -23.29 6.00
CA THR A 320 -6.01 -22.91 5.99
C THR A 320 -5.82 -21.42 6.21
N ALA A 321 -4.63 -21.00 6.63
CA ALA A 321 -4.29 -19.59 6.76
C ALA A 321 -4.57 -18.78 5.47
N ALA A 322 -4.23 -19.36 4.31
CA ALA A 322 -4.48 -18.74 3.01
C ALA A 322 -5.99 -18.51 2.71
N ASP A 323 -6.88 -19.39 3.22
CA ASP A 323 -8.33 -19.20 3.07
C ASP A 323 -8.80 -17.96 3.86
N PHE A 324 -8.25 -17.74 5.07
CA PHE A 324 -8.56 -16.54 5.86
C PHE A 324 -8.03 -15.30 5.18
N GLU A 325 -6.83 -15.33 4.60
CA GLU A 325 -6.27 -14.21 3.83
C GLU A 325 -7.13 -13.84 2.62
N ALA A 326 -7.72 -14.83 1.95
CA ALA A 326 -8.60 -14.60 0.81
C ALA A 326 -10.00 -14.08 1.20
N LEU A 327 -10.53 -14.52 2.34
CA LEU A 327 -11.88 -14.14 2.80
C LEU A 327 -11.95 -12.76 3.45
N VAL A 328 -10.89 -12.34 4.18
CA VAL A 328 -10.90 -11.05 4.88
C VAL A 328 -11.12 -9.86 3.94
N PRO A 329 -10.46 -9.71 2.77
CA PRO A 329 -10.72 -8.60 1.84
C PRO A 329 -12.15 -8.59 1.29
N ARG A 330 -12.80 -9.76 1.23
CA ARG A 330 -14.21 -9.86 0.81
C ARG A 330 -15.16 -9.35 1.90
N ILE A 331 -14.82 -9.58 3.18
CA ILE A 331 -15.62 -9.16 4.34
C ILE A 331 -15.35 -7.68 4.65
N TYR A 332 -14.10 -7.28 4.62
CA TYR A 332 -13.63 -5.92 4.92
C TYR A 332 -12.93 -5.34 3.68
N ALA A 333 -13.66 -4.56 2.92
CA ALA A 333 -13.24 -4.02 1.62
C ALA A 333 -12.05 -3.06 1.69
N GLU A 334 -11.86 -2.41 2.85
CA GLU A 334 -10.75 -1.47 3.10
C GLU A 334 -9.45 -2.18 3.50
N ALA A 335 -9.37 -3.51 3.42
CA ALA A 335 -8.14 -4.23 3.64
C ALA A 335 -7.19 -4.05 2.45
N GLU A 336 -6.06 -3.38 2.67
CA GLU A 336 -4.97 -3.23 1.71
C GLU A 336 -4.15 -4.51 1.59
N SER A 337 -3.81 -5.08 2.74
CA SER A 337 -3.05 -6.32 2.83
C SER A 337 -3.49 -7.12 4.06
N VAL A 338 -3.49 -8.43 3.93
CA VAL A 338 -3.86 -9.36 5.00
C VAL A 338 -2.78 -10.42 5.11
N SER A 339 -2.45 -10.79 6.33
CA SER A 339 -1.63 -11.95 6.65
C SER A 339 -2.33 -12.79 7.71
N ALA A 340 -2.34 -14.09 7.52
CA ALA A 340 -2.86 -15.04 8.50
C ALA A 340 -1.83 -16.15 8.73
N TYR A 341 -1.75 -16.63 9.97
CA TYR A 341 -0.92 -17.77 10.34
C TYR A 341 -1.57 -18.58 11.47
N GLY A 342 -1.24 -19.86 11.54
CA GLY A 342 -1.76 -20.74 12.58
C GLY A 342 -1.08 -20.52 13.91
N GLY A 343 -1.80 -20.72 15.00
CA GLY A 343 -1.25 -20.62 16.34
C GLY A 343 -0.20 -21.69 16.67
N GLU A 344 -0.13 -22.74 15.89
CA GLU A 344 0.92 -23.77 15.98
C GLU A 344 2.32 -23.25 15.63
N GLU A 345 2.40 -22.16 14.86
CA GLU A 345 3.67 -21.52 14.48
C GLU A 345 4.27 -20.67 15.62
N LEU A 346 3.49 -20.40 16.67
CA LEU A 346 3.94 -19.60 17.81
C LEU A 346 4.77 -20.39 18.82
N VAL A 347 5.60 -19.70 19.56
CA VAL A 347 6.35 -20.27 20.71
C VAL A 347 5.98 -19.48 21.98
N PRO A 348 5.21 -20.07 22.92
CA PRO A 348 4.59 -21.40 22.93
C PRO A 348 3.41 -21.52 21.94
N PRO A 349 3.13 -22.73 21.40
CA PRO A 349 2.03 -22.93 20.44
C PRO A 349 0.65 -22.64 21.03
N ALA A 350 -0.22 -21.99 20.27
CA ALA A 350 -1.61 -21.70 20.61
C ALA A 350 -2.55 -22.47 19.67
N TYR A 351 -2.74 -23.77 19.92
CA TYR A 351 -3.54 -24.64 19.06
C TYR A 351 -5.02 -24.19 18.96
N GLY A 352 -5.63 -24.39 17.80
CA GLY A 352 -7.03 -24.04 17.54
C GLY A 352 -7.26 -22.54 17.33
N LYS A 353 -6.20 -21.75 17.22
CA LYS A 353 -6.27 -20.33 16.91
C LYS A 353 -5.65 -20.02 15.55
N VAL A 354 -6.25 -19.06 14.85
CA VAL A 354 -5.67 -18.44 13.66
C VAL A 354 -5.52 -16.97 13.96
N PHE A 355 -4.31 -16.46 13.81
CA PHE A 355 -3.97 -15.05 14.00
C PHE A 355 -4.01 -14.36 12.65
N ILE A 356 -4.67 -13.20 12.61
CA ILE A 356 -4.88 -12.44 11.39
C ILE A 356 -4.44 -11.01 11.64
N SER A 357 -3.55 -10.49 10.79
CA SER A 357 -3.14 -9.10 10.76
C SER A 357 -3.68 -8.45 9.50
N VAL A 358 -4.35 -7.32 9.64
CA VAL A 358 -4.99 -6.61 8.52
C VAL A 358 -4.50 -5.18 8.47
N LYS A 359 -3.88 -4.78 7.36
CA LYS A 359 -3.55 -3.39 7.06
C LYS A 359 -4.76 -2.74 6.40
N PRO A 360 -5.36 -1.72 7.00
CA PRO A 360 -6.40 -0.94 6.34
C PRO A 360 -5.78 0.01 5.29
N TYR A 361 -6.52 0.30 4.23
CA TYR A 361 -6.12 1.25 3.20
C TYR A 361 -5.91 2.65 3.79
N ASN A 362 -6.86 3.08 4.64
CA ASN A 362 -6.77 4.33 5.36
C ASN A 362 -6.49 4.06 6.84
N GLY A 363 -5.38 4.63 7.34
CA GLY A 363 -4.99 4.50 8.73
C GLY A 363 -3.94 3.42 9.00
N VAL A 364 -3.52 3.36 10.25
CA VAL A 364 -2.43 2.49 10.71
C VAL A 364 -2.97 1.26 11.41
N PHE A 365 -4.11 1.35 12.10
CA PHE A 365 -4.70 0.27 12.87
C PHE A 365 -6.20 0.15 12.65
N LEU A 366 -6.73 -1.05 12.86
CA LEU A 366 -8.16 -1.29 12.89
C LEU A 366 -8.75 -0.90 14.25
N SER A 367 -9.91 -0.26 14.25
CA SER A 367 -10.65 -0.06 15.48
C SER A 367 -11.16 -1.39 16.06
N ARG A 368 -11.38 -1.44 17.38
CA ARG A 368 -11.89 -2.64 18.05
C ARG A 368 -13.21 -3.12 17.44
N THR A 369 -14.11 -2.20 17.14
CA THR A 369 -15.42 -2.51 16.54
C THR A 369 -15.27 -3.18 15.17
N VAL A 370 -14.35 -2.69 14.34
CA VAL A 370 -14.05 -3.28 13.02
C VAL A 370 -13.49 -4.69 13.19
N LYS A 371 -12.54 -4.90 14.11
CA LYS A 371 -12.00 -6.23 14.42
C LYS A 371 -13.09 -7.22 14.85
N GLU A 372 -14.00 -6.80 15.74
CA GLU A 372 -15.12 -7.61 16.20
C GLU A 372 -16.10 -7.95 15.07
N ASN A 373 -16.35 -7.00 14.16
CA ASN A 373 -17.19 -7.21 12.98
C ASN A 373 -16.58 -8.24 12.01
N ILE A 374 -15.29 -8.08 11.69
CA ILE A 374 -14.58 -9.03 10.82
C ILE A 374 -14.60 -10.42 11.45
N ASN A 375 -14.31 -10.57 12.74
CA ASN A 375 -14.35 -11.84 13.45
C ASN A 375 -15.74 -12.49 13.42
N ARG A 376 -16.81 -11.70 13.58
CA ARG A 376 -18.20 -12.20 13.54
C ARG A 376 -18.55 -12.75 12.15
N GLU A 377 -18.13 -12.07 11.10
CA GLU A 377 -18.37 -12.51 9.73
C GLU A 377 -17.52 -13.73 9.36
N LEU A 378 -16.24 -13.77 9.75
CA LEU A 378 -15.36 -14.92 9.53
C LEU A 378 -15.88 -16.22 10.16
N ARG A 379 -16.55 -16.14 11.30
CA ARG A 379 -17.14 -17.31 11.96
C ARG A 379 -18.15 -18.06 11.09
N LYS A 380 -18.76 -17.40 10.09
CA LYS A 380 -19.69 -18.05 9.16
C LYS A 380 -18.98 -19.02 8.20
N TYR A 381 -17.69 -18.83 8.00
CA TYR A 381 -16.84 -19.58 7.08
C TYR A 381 -15.88 -20.52 7.80
N SER A 382 -15.58 -20.27 9.08
CA SER A 382 -14.61 -21.02 9.87
C SER A 382 -15.13 -22.42 10.25
N CYS A 383 -14.25 -23.41 10.25
CA CYS A 383 -14.55 -24.74 10.76
C CYS A 383 -14.75 -24.72 12.28
N ALA A 384 -15.51 -25.71 12.79
CA ALA A 384 -15.72 -25.86 14.22
C ALA A 384 -14.39 -26.07 14.95
N GLY A 385 -14.18 -25.34 16.04
CA GLY A 385 -12.96 -25.44 16.86
C GLY A 385 -11.83 -24.47 16.46
N ILE A 386 -11.98 -23.72 15.36
CA ILE A 386 -11.03 -22.66 14.99
C ILE A 386 -11.52 -21.30 15.48
N ILE A 387 -10.68 -20.62 16.25
CA ILE A 387 -10.94 -19.27 16.77
C ILE A 387 -10.02 -18.28 16.05
N THR A 388 -10.60 -17.28 15.42
CA THR A 388 -9.85 -16.20 14.80
C THR A 388 -9.55 -15.09 15.80
N GLU A 389 -8.32 -14.59 15.80
CA GLU A 389 -7.86 -13.46 16.60
C GLU A 389 -7.18 -12.42 15.71
N ILE A 390 -7.72 -11.19 15.68
CA ILE A 390 -7.16 -10.12 14.87
C ILE A 390 -6.16 -9.32 15.70
N LEU A 391 -4.88 -9.42 15.31
CA LEU A 391 -3.77 -8.73 15.94
C LEU A 391 -3.56 -7.33 15.37
N ASP A 392 -2.91 -6.48 16.17
CA ASP A 392 -2.42 -5.20 15.69
C ASP A 392 -1.18 -5.38 14.82
N LEU A 393 -1.04 -4.47 13.85
CA LEU A 393 0.03 -4.51 12.88
C LEU A 393 1.39 -4.25 13.52
N LYS A 394 2.36 -5.06 13.11
CA LYS A 394 3.78 -4.81 13.38
C LYS A 394 4.43 -4.33 12.10
N TYR A 395 4.98 -3.13 12.10
CA TYR A 395 5.63 -2.54 10.93
C TYR A 395 7.12 -2.77 10.91
N LEU A 396 7.66 -3.08 9.74
CA LEU A 396 9.07 -2.98 9.41
C LEU A 396 9.23 -1.87 8.38
N TYR A 397 9.70 -0.72 8.81
CA TYR A 397 9.94 0.41 7.93
C TYR A 397 11.31 0.27 7.26
N VAL A 398 11.35 0.55 5.96
CA VAL A 398 12.58 0.72 5.20
C VAL A 398 12.74 2.21 4.94
N GLU A 399 13.83 2.80 5.38
CA GLU A 399 14.21 4.19 5.14
C GLU A 399 15.45 4.22 4.25
N THR A 400 15.54 5.20 3.39
CA THR A 400 16.67 5.34 2.47
C THR A 400 17.27 6.73 2.53
N GLU A 401 18.60 6.79 2.44
CA GLU A 401 19.36 8.02 2.27
C GLU A 401 20.05 7.95 0.91
N SER A 402 19.48 8.67 -0.07
CA SER A 402 19.94 8.65 -1.46
C SER A 402 20.66 9.95 -1.79
N THR A 403 21.90 9.84 -2.23
CA THR A 403 22.64 10.93 -2.85
C THR A 403 22.57 10.75 -4.36
N VAL A 404 21.88 11.66 -5.04
CA VAL A 404 21.61 11.59 -6.48
C VAL A 404 22.47 12.63 -7.19
N TYR A 405 23.29 12.16 -8.12
CA TYR A 405 24.13 13.01 -8.97
C TYR A 405 23.40 13.32 -10.26
N TYR A 406 23.45 14.57 -10.70
CA TYR A 406 22.74 15.01 -11.89
C TYR A 406 23.56 15.98 -12.75
N ASP A 407 23.35 15.91 -14.07
CA ASP A 407 23.97 16.78 -15.06
C ASP A 407 23.24 18.13 -15.11
N THR A 408 23.94 19.20 -14.75
CA THR A 408 23.39 20.56 -14.69
C THR A 408 23.04 21.11 -16.08
N SER A 409 23.60 20.55 -17.14
CA SER A 409 23.31 20.99 -18.53
C SER A 409 21.96 20.46 -19.03
N ARG A 410 21.45 19.38 -18.43
CA ARG A 410 20.18 18.72 -18.83
C ARG A 410 19.03 19.07 -17.89
N ALA A 411 19.31 19.66 -16.74
CA ALA A 411 18.34 19.91 -15.70
C ALA A 411 18.00 21.40 -15.59
N ALA A 412 16.71 21.71 -15.58
CA ALA A 412 16.24 23.06 -15.34
C ALA A 412 16.36 23.48 -13.86
N SER A 413 16.23 22.53 -12.92
CA SER A 413 16.26 22.79 -11.48
C SER A 413 16.48 21.50 -10.68
N SER A 414 17.40 21.53 -9.71
CA SER A 414 17.61 20.40 -8.77
C SER A 414 16.36 20.06 -7.95
N ALA A 415 15.58 21.07 -7.57
CA ALA A 415 14.32 20.87 -6.85
C ALA A 415 13.26 20.15 -7.70
N GLY A 416 13.22 20.45 -9.01
CA GLY A 416 12.33 19.78 -9.96
C GLY A 416 12.64 18.29 -10.05
N ILE A 417 13.91 17.92 -10.26
CA ILE A 417 14.35 16.52 -10.31
C ILE A 417 14.03 15.81 -8.99
N LYS A 418 14.34 16.44 -7.86
CA LYS A 418 14.05 15.89 -6.54
C LYS A 418 12.57 15.53 -6.38
N ASN A 419 11.66 16.41 -6.79
CA ASN A 419 10.22 16.16 -6.69
C ASN A 419 9.81 14.98 -7.59
N VAL A 420 10.32 14.89 -8.81
CA VAL A 420 10.06 13.75 -9.71
C VAL A 420 10.57 12.44 -9.10
N VAL A 421 11.77 12.44 -8.49
CA VAL A 421 12.29 11.26 -7.79
C VAL A 421 11.39 10.87 -6.63
N LEU A 422 10.95 11.82 -5.79
CA LEU A 422 10.07 11.55 -4.66
C LEU A 422 8.71 11.00 -5.12
N ASP A 423 8.10 11.59 -6.16
CA ASP A 423 6.83 11.11 -6.73
C ASP A 423 6.95 9.68 -7.28
N ASN A 424 8.07 9.36 -7.94
CA ASN A 424 8.30 8.02 -8.44
C ASN A 424 8.60 7.01 -7.32
N LEU A 425 9.25 7.44 -6.23
CA LEU A 425 9.41 6.60 -5.04
C LEU A 425 8.09 6.32 -4.33
N VAL A 426 7.18 7.29 -4.27
CA VAL A 426 5.81 7.06 -3.75
C VAL A 426 5.08 6.04 -4.62
N LYS A 427 5.09 6.21 -5.95
CA LYS A 427 4.49 5.23 -6.88
C LYS A 427 5.11 3.84 -6.75
N TYR A 428 6.43 3.78 -6.54
CA TYR A 428 7.11 2.51 -6.32
C TYR A 428 6.72 1.87 -4.98
N SER A 429 6.57 2.66 -3.90
CA SER A 429 6.12 2.17 -2.60
C SER A 429 4.71 1.57 -2.66
N ASP A 430 3.81 2.20 -3.43
CA ASP A 430 2.42 1.75 -3.59
C ASP A 430 2.26 0.61 -4.61
N SER A 431 3.37 0.16 -5.20
CA SER A 431 3.35 -0.98 -6.13
C SER A 431 2.99 -2.28 -5.41
N SER A 432 2.44 -3.24 -6.16
CA SER A 432 2.07 -4.58 -5.64
C SER A 432 3.24 -5.38 -5.06
N GLN A 433 4.48 -4.91 -5.23
CA GLN A 433 5.70 -5.58 -4.76
C GLN A 433 6.15 -5.16 -3.37
N LEU A 434 5.81 -3.93 -2.95
CA LEU A 434 6.10 -3.36 -1.64
C LEU A 434 4.81 -3.08 -0.86
N ASN A 435 4.95 -2.50 0.32
CA ASN A 435 3.84 -2.13 1.20
C ASN A 435 2.84 -3.28 1.40
N LYS A 436 3.35 -4.46 1.77
CA LYS A 436 2.55 -5.64 2.11
C LYS A 436 3.28 -6.57 3.07
N PHE A 437 2.57 -7.53 3.62
CA PHE A 437 3.16 -8.63 4.38
C PHE A 437 4.02 -9.52 3.49
N GLY A 438 5.16 -9.99 4.01
CA GLY A 438 6.08 -10.84 3.26
C GLY A 438 6.68 -10.19 2.02
N ALA A 439 6.63 -8.86 1.90
CA ALA A 439 7.23 -8.13 0.81
C ALA A 439 8.75 -8.21 0.84
N ARG A 440 9.37 -7.94 -0.30
CA ARG A 440 10.83 -7.91 -0.44
C ARG A 440 11.24 -6.59 -1.05
N PHE A 441 11.92 -5.78 -0.26
CA PHE A 441 12.61 -4.61 -0.77
C PHE A 441 13.87 -5.06 -1.49
N LYS A 442 13.98 -4.78 -2.77
CA LYS A 442 15.13 -5.11 -3.61
C LYS A 442 15.90 -3.84 -3.94
N TYR A 443 17.11 -3.75 -3.43
CA TYR A 443 17.98 -2.60 -3.57
C TYR A 443 18.23 -2.19 -5.04
N SER A 444 18.54 -3.16 -5.89
CA SER A 444 18.78 -2.89 -7.32
C SER A 444 17.57 -2.30 -8.05
N LYS A 445 16.34 -2.73 -7.67
CA LYS A 445 15.13 -2.16 -8.25
C LYS A 445 14.89 -0.73 -7.78
N TYR A 446 15.14 -0.46 -6.49
CA TYR A 446 15.05 0.87 -5.94
C TYR A 446 16.02 1.83 -6.67
N LEU A 447 17.30 1.44 -6.82
CA LEU A 447 18.28 2.22 -7.58
C LEU A 447 17.78 2.52 -9.00
N GLY A 448 17.26 1.50 -9.70
CA GLY A 448 16.69 1.67 -11.04
C GLY A 448 15.50 2.62 -11.10
N VAL A 449 14.66 2.67 -10.06
CA VAL A 449 13.55 3.65 -9.99
C VAL A 449 14.11 5.07 -9.87
N VAL A 450 15.13 5.27 -9.05
CA VAL A 450 15.78 6.59 -8.89
C VAL A 450 16.48 7.01 -10.17
N ASP A 451 17.31 6.13 -10.76
CA ASP A 451 18.09 6.44 -11.97
C ASP A 451 17.20 6.74 -13.20
N ASN A 452 16.08 6.01 -13.32
CA ASN A 452 15.15 6.20 -14.44
C ASN A 452 14.09 7.29 -14.19
N SER A 453 14.15 7.98 -13.06
CA SER A 453 13.17 9.04 -12.74
C SER A 453 13.28 10.25 -13.66
N GLU A 454 14.50 10.60 -14.06
CA GLU A 454 14.77 11.74 -14.93
C GLU A 454 16.06 11.51 -15.73
N SER A 455 16.07 11.88 -17.01
CA SER A 455 17.21 11.68 -17.92
C SER A 455 18.47 12.50 -17.53
N ALA A 456 18.32 13.50 -16.68
CA ALA A 456 19.42 14.29 -16.15
C ALA A 456 20.19 13.59 -15.01
N ILE A 457 19.64 12.51 -14.42
CA ILE A 457 20.32 11.75 -13.37
C ILE A 457 21.44 10.90 -13.97
N THR A 458 22.65 11.05 -13.44
CA THR A 458 23.85 10.32 -13.91
C THR A 458 24.13 9.11 -13.06
N SER A 459 23.89 9.19 -11.75
CA SER A 459 24.08 8.07 -10.81
C SER A 459 23.42 8.36 -9.47
N ASN A 460 23.22 7.33 -8.66
CA ASN A 460 22.83 7.47 -7.26
C ASN A 460 23.63 6.56 -6.33
N ILE A 461 23.83 7.05 -5.10
CA ILE A 461 24.40 6.26 -4.00
C ILE A 461 23.37 6.26 -2.88
N THR A 462 22.87 5.08 -2.54
CA THR A 462 21.80 4.94 -1.55
C THR A 462 22.23 4.05 -0.41
N THR A 463 21.96 4.50 0.82
CA THR A 463 22.10 3.70 2.04
C THR A 463 20.71 3.32 2.53
N VAL A 464 20.55 2.06 2.94
CA VAL A 464 19.29 1.50 3.43
C VAL A 464 19.33 1.33 4.94
N PHE A 465 18.24 1.70 5.60
CA PHE A 465 18.02 1.50 7.02
C PHE A 465 16.71 0.76 7.25
N MET A 466 16.71 -0.07 8.27
CA MET A 466 15.50 -0.71 8.79
C MET A 466 15.11 -0.04 10.09
N ARG A 467 13.82 0.27 10.26
CA ARG A 467 13.29 0.82 11.50
C ARG A 467 12.13 -0.02 12.03
N ARG A 468 12.14 -0.23 13.34
CA ARG A 468 11.02 -0.77 14.11
C ARG A 468 10.56 0.26 15.13
N ASP A 469 9.26 0.38 15.25
CA ASP A 469 8.62 1.22 16.25
C ASP A 469 8.17 0.35 17.42
N MET A 470 8.65 0.66 18.63
CA MET A 470 8.30 -0.02 19.87
C MET A 470 7.39 0.88 20.70
N GLU A 471 6.25 0.35 21.15
CA GLU A 471 5.30 1.00 22.03
C GLU A 471 5.52 0.48 23.47
N PRO A 472 6.25 1.22 24.32
CA PRO A 472 6.53 0.75 25.66
C PRO A 472 5.34 0.94 26.61
N SER A 473 5.15 -0.03 27.52
CA SER A 473 4.27 0.16 28.68
C SER A 473 4.96 1.06 29.68
N LEU A 474 4.41 2.26 29.90
CA LEU A 474 5.00 3.24 30.80
C LEU A 474 4.83 2.86 32.27
N ASN A 475 5.82 3.24 33.10
CA ASN A 475 5.83 3.07 34.58
C ASN A 475 5.69 1.61 35.03
N THR A 476 6.02 0.64 34.18
CA THR A 476 6.02 -0.79 34.50
C THR A 476 7.33 -1.42 34.04
N PHE A 477 7.76 -2.49 34.76
CA PHE A 477 8.90 -3.29 34.29
C PHE A 477 8.41 -4.21 33.16
N GLY A 478 8.89 -3.98 31.94
CA GLY A 478 8.58 -4.79 30.77
C GLY A 478 9.85 -5.38 30.16
N GLU A 479 9.77 -6.60 29.68
CA GLU A 479 10.74 -7.23 28.79
C GLU A 479 10.28 -6.97 27.35
N TYR A 480 11.20 -6.57 26.48
CA TYR A 480 10.87 -6.23 25.09
C TYR A 480 11.75 -7.02 24.14
N GLU A 481 11.10 -7.62 23.15
CA GLU A 481 11.75 -8.32 22.06
C GLU A 481 11.39 -7.64 20.74
N ILE A 482 12.41 -7.21 20.02
CA ILE A 482 12.26 -6.47 18.77
C ILE A 482 12.96 -7.28 17.65
N CYS A 483 12.16 -7.96 16.84
CA CYS A 483 12.64 -8.74 15.72
C CYS A 483 12.51 -7.94 14.42
N PHE A 484 13.59 -7.87 13.65
CA PHE A 484 13.62 -7.29 12.31
C PHE A 484 13.60 -8.38 11.22
N GLY A 485 13.92 -9.64 11.58
CA GLY A 485 13.98 -10.76 10.65
C GLY A 485 15.00 -10.64 9.53
N ASN A 486 15.96 -9.72 9.68
CA ASN A 486 17.01 -9.46 8.70
C ASN A 486 18.33 -9.27 9.43
N GLN A 487 19.40 -9.87 8.90
CA GLN A 487 20.74 -9.74 9.47
C GLN A 487 21.17 -8.28 9.55
N PHE A 488 21.72 -7.86 10.69
CA PHE A 488 22.25 -6.51 10.90
C PHE A 488 23.67 -6.36 10.38
N HIS A 489 23.96 -5.21 9.81
CA HIS A 489 25.30 -4.83 9.42
C HIS A 489 26.07 -4.24 10.60
N ILE A 490 27.19 -4.89 10.98
CA ILE A 490 28.11 -4.37 11.98
C ILE A 490 29.08 -3.44 11.27
N LYS A 491 28.72 -2.16 11.24
CA LYS A 491 29.57 -1.12 10.63
C LYS A 491 30.76 -0.77 11.51
N ASN A 492 30.57 -0.82 12.83
CA ASN A 492 31.57 -0.46 13.82
C ASN A 492 31.70 -1.55 14.88
N THR A 493 32.87 -2.13 14.98
CA THR A 493 33.21 -3.17 15.98
C THR A 493 33.24 -2.64 17.40
N ASN A 494 33.38 -1.32 17.60
CA ASN A 494 33.33 -0.66 18.89
C ASN A 494 31.90 -0.29 19.34
N GLY A 495 30.89 -0.72 18.59
CA GLY A 495 29.49 -0.52 18.93
C GLY A 495 28.82 0.67 18.25
N TYR A 496 27.61 1.02 18.73
CA TYR A 496 26.73 2.05 18.17
C TYR A 496 26.23 1.77 16.75
N ASN A 497 26.02 0.49 16.40
CA ASN A 497 25.46 0.09 15.11
C ASN A 497 23.95 0.26 15.07
N ILE A 498 23.28 0.15 16.23
CA ILE A 498 21.87 0.49 16.37
C ILE A 498 21.69 1.94 16.82
N LYS A 499 20.59 2.56 16.40
CA LYS A 499 20.20 3.90 16.83
C LYS A 499 18.79 3.83 17.40
N SER A 500 18.50 4.58 18.47
CA SER A 500 17.12 4.73 18.96
C SER A 500 16.74 6.20 19.10
N SER A 501 15.44 6.49 19.12
CA SER A 501 14.95 7.75 19.67
C SER A 501 15.16 7.81 21.19
N GLY A 502 15.14 8.99 21.75
CA GLY A 502 15.38 9.21 23.18
C GLY A 502 14.18 8.83 24.03
N PHE A 503 14.45 8.33 25.25
CA PHE A 503 13.44 7.99 26.24
C PHE A 503 13.99 8.14 27.66
N PHE A 504 13.12 8.03 28.66
CA PHE A 504 13.50 8.16 30.07
C PHE A 504 13.20 6.86 30.83
N VAL A 505 14.13 6.44 31.68
CA VAL A 505 14.00 5.20 32.46
C VAL A 505 14.05 5.50 33.96
N SER A 506 13.45 4.63 34.75
CA SER A 506 13.46 4.75 36.21
C SER A 506 14.88 4.74 36.74
N GLY A 507 15.19 5.71 37.62
CA GLY A 507 16.50 5.87 38.27
C GLY A 507 17.55 6.64 37.43
N ILE A 508 17.20 7.14 36.23
CA ILE A 508 18.08 7.98 35.42
C ILE A 508 17.29 9.24 35.02
N SER A 509 17.79 10.41 35.44
CA SER A 509 17.13 11.70 35.16
C SER A 509 17.30 12.18 33.71
N ASP A 510 18.35 11.73 33.04
CA ASP A 510 18.71 12.16 31.71
C ASP A 510 17.96 11.36 30.61
N CYS A 511 17.78 11.99 29.45
CA CYS A 511 17.32 11.28 28.26
C CYS A 511 18.37 10.28 27.81
N VAL A 512 17.97 9.02 27.62
CA VAL A 512 18.84 7.94 27.25
C VAL A 512 18.48 7.37 25.88
N TYR A 513 19.47 6.72 25.26
CA TYR A 513 19.41 6.09 23.95
C TYR A 513 19.93 4.65 24.05
N LEU A 514 19.48 3.77 23.13
CA LEU A 514 19.99 2.41 22.98
C LEU A 514 21.26 2.42 22.16
N GLY A 515 22.26 1.72 22.62
CA GLY A 515 23.47 1.40 21.90
C GLY A 515 23.79 -0.08 22.04
N ASP A 516 24.57 -0.62 21.11
CA ASP A 516 25.03 -1.99 21.08
C ASP A 516 26.55 -2.05 21.15
N LEU A 517 27.07 -3.17 21.66
CA LEU A 517 28.48 -3.51 21.63
C LEU A 517 28.63 -4.95 21.14
N PRO A 518 29.20 -5.18 19.96
CA PRO A 518 29.43 -6.53 19.45
C PRO A 518 30.38 -7.33 20.34
N ASN A 519 30.07 -8.62 20.51
CA ASN A 519 30.99 -9.58 21.14
C ASN A 519 32.09 -9.96 20.15
N SER A 520 33.10 -10.67 20.63
CA SER A 520 34.24 -11.12 19.82
C SER A 520 33.88 -12.09 18.69
N ASP A 521 32.70 -12.73 18.79
CA ASP A 521 32.14 -13.62 17.77
C ASP A 521 31.50 -12.87 16.58
N MET A 522 31.25 -11.55 16.73
CA MET A 522 30.58 -10.69 15.75
C MET A 522 29.20 -11.20 15.32
N LYS A 523 28.63 -12.13 16.06
CA LYS A 523 27.27 -12.68 15.82
C LYS A 523 26.28 -12.17 16.82
N THR A 524 26.74 -12.00 18.05
CA THR A 524 25.94 -11.50 19.17
C THR A 524 26.57 -10.25 19.76
N GLY A 525 25.82 -9.55 20.61
CA GLY A 525 26.31 -8.38 21.31
C GLY A 525 25.51 -8.07 22.56
N THR A 526 25.95 -7.08 23.29
CA THR A 526 25.25 -6.57 24.47
C THR A 526 24.66 -5.20 24.19
N VAL A 527 23.47 -4.95 24.73
CA VAL A 527 22.79 -3.67 24.62
C VAL A 527 23.05 -2.86 25.88
N PHE A 528 23.29 -1.55 25.70
CA PHE A 528 23.52 -0.61 26.78
C PHE A 528 22.73 0.69 26.59
N LEU A 529 22.58 1.46 27.67
CA LEU A 529 22.04 2.81 27.63
C LEU A 529 23.16 3.83 27.65
N PHE A 530 23.05 4.85 26.84
CA PHE A 530 23.92 6.01 26.86
C PHE A 530 23.13 7.31 26.83
N LYS A 531 23.74 8.39 27.32
CA LYS A 531 23.26 9.75 27.20
C LYS A 531 24.24 10.58 26.37
N LEU A 532 23.78 11.71 25.86
CA LEU A 532 24.62 12.66 25.15
C LEU A 532 25.04 13.77 26.12
N ALA A 533 26.32 13.87 26.46
CA ALA A 533 26.88 14.98 27.21
C ALA A 533 26.98 16.24 26.34
N SER A 534 27.22 16.07 25.04
CA SER A 534 27.10 17.06 23.97
C SER A 534 26.55 16.35 22.72
N PRO A 535 26.11 17.05 21.69
CA PRO A 535 25.56 16.43 20.48
C PRO A 535 26.47 15.34 19.83
N THR A 536 27.76 15.39 20.08
CA THR A 536 28.76 14.45 19.53
C THR A 536 29.43 13.57 20.56
N GLN A 537 29.06 13.66 21.84
CA GLN A 537 29.73 12.94 22.93
C GLN A 537 28.80 12.02 23.70
N PRO A 538 28.69 10.73 23.29
CA PRO A 538 27.94 9.75 24.02
C PRO A 538 28.67 9.31 25.30
N VAL A 539 27.93 9.14 26.38
CA VAL A 539 28.40 8.62 27.67
C VAL A 539 27.55 7.45 28.10
N VAL A 540 28.17 6.28 28.29
CA VAL A 540 27.45 5.08 28.71
C VAL A 540 26.97 5.26 30.16
N VAL A 541 25.66 5.05 30.37
CA VAL A 541 25.01 5.19 31.68
C VAL A 541 24.78 3.83 32.34
N LYS A 542 24.33 2.83 31.54
CA LYS A 542 24.03 1.49 32.06
C LYS A 542 24.36 0.43 31.02
N ARG A 543 25.16 -0.56 31.40
CA ARG A 543 25.52 -1.71 30.56
C ARG A 543 24.63 -2.92 30.83
N GLY A 544 24.58 -3.87 29.89
CA GLY A 544 23.92 -5.16 30.09
C GLY A 544 22.41 -5.07 30.26
N ILE A 545 21.76 -4.12 29.58
CA ILE A 545 20.29 -4.00 29.61
C ILE A 545 19.62 -4.98 28.64
N GLY A 546 20.36 -5.69 27.83
CA GLY A 546 19.82 -6.63 26.85
C GLY A 546 20.93 -7.30 26.03
N ILE A 547 20.48 -8.12 25.11
CA ILE A 547 21.31 -8.81 24.13
C ILE A 547 20.83 -8.47 22.71
N ILE A 548 21.74 -8.54 21.76
CA ILE A 548 21.46 -8.39 20.34
C ILE A 548 22.01 -9.59 19.58
N ASP A 549 21.22 -10.15 18.68
CA ASP A 549 21.62 -11.15 17.71
C ASP A 549 21.68 -10.48 16.33
N TYR A 550 22.89 -10.31 15.79
CA TYR A 550 23.09 -9.65 14.51
C TYR A 550 22.71 -10.55 13.34
N ILE A 551 22.77 -11.88 13.50
CA ILE A 551 22.48 -12.84 12.43
C ILE A 551 20.96 -12.93 12.19
N HIS A 552 20.19 -13.08 13.27
CA HIS A 552 18.72 -13.16 13.17
C HIS A 552 18.04 -11.79 13.15
N GLY A 553 18.78 -10.73 13.48
CA GLY A 553 18.24 -9.38 13.52
C GLY A 553 17.29 -9.17 14.67
N GLU A 554 17.68 -9.61 15.88
CA GLU A 554 16.86 -9.56 17.08
C GLU A 554 17.51 -8.74 18.18
N ILE A 555 16.70 -7.95 18.87
CA ILE A 555 17.11 -7.19 20.05
C ILE A 555 16.18 -7.59 21.19
N LYS A 556 16.75 -8.11 22.28
CA LYS A 556 16.02 -8.51 23.48
C LYS A 556 16.48 -7.66 24.65
N LEU A 557 15.55 -6.88 25.22
CA LEU A 557 15.80 -6.04 26.39
C LEU A 557 15.35 -6.77 27.65
N ASN A 558 16.20 -6.81 28.66
CA ASN A 558 15.86 -7.29 29.99
C ASN A 558 14.77 -6.38 30.61
N PRO A 559 14.09 -6.82 31.67
CA PRO A 559 13.06 -6.01 32.28
C PRO A 559 13.54 -4.60 32.61
N ILE A 560 12.93 -3.61 31.95
CA ILE A 560 13.25 -2.18 32.08
C ILE A 560 11.97 -1.39 32.32
N ASN A 561 12.04 -0.42 33.28
CA ASN A 561 10.92 0.48 33.53
C ASN A 561 11.12 1.80 32.78
N ILE A 562 10.33 2.01 31.72
CA ILE A 562 10.32 3.22 30.91
C ILE A 562 9.27 4.17 31.46
N ILE A 563 9.68 5.41 31.76
CA ILE A 563 8.82 6.43 32.39
C ILE A 563 8.11 7.26 31.30
N SER A 564 8.86 7.67 30.28
CA SER A 564 8.32 8.48 29.17
C SER A 564 9.22 8.36 27.94
N THR A 565 8.68 8.77 26.78
CA THR A 565 9.38 8.79 25.49
C THR A 565 9.45 10.21 24.95
N LYS A 566 10.43 10.49 24.10
CA LYS A 566 10.53 11.77 23.39
C LYS A 566 9.60 11.86 22.18
N LEU A 567 9.23 10.71 21.65
CA LEU A 567 8.30 10.62 20.52
C LEU A 567 6.98 10.01 20.99
N THR A 568 5.91 10.51 20.44
CA THR A 568 4.56 9.99 20.62
C THR A 568 3.90 9.85 19.24
N ARG A 569 2.92 8.96 19.13
CA ARG A 569 2.11 8.78 17.93
C ARG A 569 0.63 8.92 18.30
N GLY A 570 -0.14 9.58 17.47
CA GLY A 570 -1.58 9.76 17.67
C GLY A 570 -2.01 11.20 17.67
N VAL A 571 -3.27 11.43 18.02
CA VAL A 571 -3.86 12.78 18.15
C VAL A 571 -3.67 13.33 19.57
N PRO A 572 -3.62 14.64 19.75
CA PRO A 572 -3.54 15.25 21.07
C PRO A 572 -4.62 14.71 22.02
N GLY A 573 -4.20 14.16 23.17
CA GLY A 573 -5.07 13.55 24.17
C GLY A 573 -5.26 12.03 24.05
N ALA A 574 -4.80 11.41 22.96
CA ALA A 574 -4.75 9.96 22.75
C ALA A 574 -3.38 9.54 22.18
N GLU A 575 -2.33 10.12 22.73
CA GLU A 575 -0.96 9.87 22.26
C GLU A 575 -0.43 8.56 22.84
N VAL A 576 0.17 7.74 21.97
CA VAL A 576 0.85 6.50 22.34
C VAL A 576 2.36 6.74 22.39
N PRO A 577 3.04 6.38 23.49
CA PRO A 577 4.48 6.54 23.62
C PRO A 577 5.20 5.67 22.58
N LEU A 578 6.27 6.21 21.98
CA LEU A 578 6.96 5.56 20.88
C LEU A 578 8.47 5.64 21.05
N ILE A 579 9.15 4.49 20.82
CA ILE A 579 10.61 4.43 20.68
C ILE A 579 10.91 3.85 19.29
N GLN A 580 11.53 4.65 18.45
CA GLN A 580 12.02 4.21 17.15
C GLN A 580 13.40 3.58 17.30
N ILE A 581 13.60 2.41 16.70
CA ILE A 581 14.88 1.71 16.70
C ILE A 581 15.27 1.46 15.26
N SER A 582 16.43 1.95 14.84
CA SER A 582 16.92 1.89 13.47
C SER A 582 18.29 1.20 13.40
N THR A 583 18.48 0.43 12.36
CA THR A 583 19.73 -0.27 12.05
C THR A 583 19.91 -0.44 10.54
N SER A 584 21.13 -0.71 10.08
CA SER A 584 21.38 -1.04 8.67
C SER A 584 21.29 -2.54 8.44
N PRO A 585 20.65 -3.01 7.35
CA PRO A 585 20.68 -4.41 6.98
C PRO A 585 22.08 -4.83 6.48
N PHE A 586 22.45 -6.09 6.64
CA PHE A 586 23.73 -6.62 6.15
C PHE A 586 23.76 -6.64 4.62
N SER A 587 22.71 -7.14 4.00
CA SER A 587 22.50 -7.01 2.57
C SER A 587 21.56 -5.83 2.35
N ASN A 588 21.81 -4.90 1.49
CA ASN A 588 20.90 -3.78 1.26
C ASN A 588 19.46 -4.19 0.85
N ASP A 589 19.23 -5.48 0.59
CA ASP A 589 17.88 -6.06 0.42
C ASP A 589 17.24 -6.32 1.80
N VAL A 590 15.95 -6.05 1.92
CA VAL A 590 15.17 -6.29 3.14
C VAL A 590 14.02 -7.23 2.85
N ILE A 591 13.89 -8.28 3.65
CA ILE A 591 12.84 -9.30 3.52
C ILE A 591 11.81 -9.06 4.63
N GLY A 592 10.55 -8.86 4.26
CA GLY A 592 9.44 -8.82 5.20
C GLY A 592 9.08 -10.23 5.68
N LEU A 593 8.86 -10.40 6.97
CA LEU A 593 8.30 -11.62 7.54
C LEU A 593 6.78 -11.66 7.35
N GLN A 594 6.18 -12.83 7.52
CA GLN A 594 4.72 -13.00 7.35
C GLN A 594 3.89 -12.16 8.33
N ASP A 595 4.40 -11.99 9.57
CA ASP A 595 3.74 -11.20 10.62
C ASP A 595 4.15 -9.72 10.63
N LEU A 596 5.10 -9.32 9.78
CA LEU A 596 5.57 -7.95 9.65
C LEU A 596 5.10 -7.33 8.34
N TYR A 597 4.43 -6.19 8.46
CA TYR A 597 4.10 -5.37 7.30
C TYR A 597 5.33 -4.53 6.91
N LEU A 598 5.93 -4.84 5.76
CA LEU A 598 7.05 -4.07 5.24
C LEU A 598 6.52 -2.81 4.55
N GLN A 599 7.03 -1.65 4.94
CA GLN A 599 6.66 -0.36 4.37
C GLN A 599 7.91 0.44 4.01
N LEU A 600 7.99 0.91 2.78
CA LEU A 600 8.96 1.93 2.39
C LEU A 600 8.48 3.29 2.92
N ASP A 601 9.22 3.85 3.88
CA ASP A 601 8.89 5.13 4.49
C ASP A 601 9.49 6.28 3.65
N THR A 602 8.75 6.71 2.65
CA THR A 602 9.16 7.82 1.77
C THR A 602 9.20 9.15 2.48
N SER A 603 8.42 9.33 3.55
CA SER A 603 8.36 10.58 4.33
C SER A 603 9.60 10.80 5.19
N ASN A 604 10.22 9.72 5.67
CA ASN A 604 11.46 9.75 6.45
C ASN A 604 12.70 9.40 5.63
N SER A 605 12.54 9.07 4.34
CA SER A 605 13.65 8.88 3.42
C SER A 605 14.21 10.23 2.95
N VAL A 606 15.53 10.31 2.77
CA VAL A 606 16.22 11.53 2.40
C VAL A 606 16.78 11.41 1.00
N VAL A 607 16.46 12.38 0.14
CA VAL A 607 17.05 12.52 -1.19
C VAL A 607 17.85 13.81 -1.24
N THR A 608 19.16 13.70 -1.47
CA THR A 608 20.09 14.82 -1.59
C THR A 608 20.58 14.90 -3.04
N MET A 609 20.39 16.08 -3.65
CA MET A 609 20.81 16.32 -5.03
C MET A 609 22.21 16.95 -5.05
N ILE A 610 23.13 16.39 -5.82
CA ILE A 610 24.49 16.90 -6.00
C ILE A 610 24.77 17.07 -7.50
N PRO A 611 25.24 18.26 -7.94
CA PRO A 611 25.68 18.44 -9.31
C PRO A 611 26.86 17.51 -9.63
N ASP A 612 26.78 16.82 -10.77
CA ASP A 612 27.87 15.95 -11.26
C ASP A 612 28.87 16.79 -12.05
N GLU A 613 29.66 17.56 -11.33
CA GLU A 613 30.64 18.48 -11.89
C GLU A 613 32.06 18.11 -11.45
N ILE A 614 32.98 18.10 -12.37
CA ILE A 614 34.41 17.93 -12.07
C ILE A 614 34.91 19.24 -11.49
N SER A 615 35.13 19.26 -10.17
CA SER A 615 35.70 20.45 -9.52
C SER A 615 37.20 20.60 -9.85
N SER A 616 37.65 21.81 -10.08
CA SER A 616 39.03 22.15 -10.49
C SER A 616 40.06 22.05 -9.36
N GLY A 617 39.96 21.13 -8.45
CA GLY A 617 41.00 20.81 -7.48
C GLY A 617 41.50 21.93 -6.54
N THR A 618 40.79 23.04 -6.50
CA THR A 618 41.11 24.17 -5.58
C THR A 618 40.57 23.94 -4.16
N ASN A 619 39.78 22.91 -3.96
CA ASN A 619 39.30 22.54 -2.64
C ASN A 619 40.39 21.83 -1.87
N THR A 620 40.85 22.47 -0.81
CA THR A 620 41.75 21.86 0.17
C THR A 620 41.13 20.56 0.67
N SER A 621 41.65 19.46 0.16
CA SER A 621 41.25 18.17 0.66
C SER A 621 41.82 17.94 2.06
N GLY A 622 40.96 17.77 3.03
CA GLY A 622 41.19 16.77 4.03
C GLY A 622 42.03 17.12 5.23
N SER A 623 42.30 18.39 5.54
CA SER A 623 42.86 18.74 6.86
C SER A 623 41.82 19.12 7.90
N SER A 624 40.55 19.33 7.50
CA SER A 624 39.43 19.61 8.41
C SER A 624 38.22 18.72 8.09
N TYR A 625 37.60 18.19 9.09
CA TYR A 625 36.34 17.45 8.97
C TYR A 625 35.32 17.94 10.00
N LYS A 626 34.07 17.88 9.66
CA LYS A 626 32.96 18.28 10.52
C LYS A 626 32.23 17.01 10.99
N VAL A 627 32.10 16.88 12.29
CA VAL A 627 31.26 15.84 12.88
C VAL A 627 29.86 16.40 13.14
N THR A 628 28.87 15.72 12.63
CA THR A 628 27.45 16.04 12.86
C THR A 628 26.84 14.97 13.75
N SER A 629 25.98 15.39 14.68
CA SER A 629 25.26 14.48 15.56
C SER A 629 24.23 13.65 14.78
N SER A 630 24.13 12.36 15.10
CA SER A 630 23.03 11.51 14.64
C SER A 630 21.77 11.68 15.48
N TYR A 631 21.78 12.54 16.50
CA TYR A 631 20.70 12.74 17.44
C TYR A 631 20.37 14.22 17.57
N SER A 632 19.10 14.56 17.54
CA SER A 632 18.59 15.92 17.77
C SER A 632 17.31 15.87 18.58
N ASN A 633 17.29 16.54 19.74
CA ASN A 633 16.14 16.64 20.64
C ASN A 633 15.46 15.28 20.97
N GLY A 634 16.25 14.20 21.07
CA GLY A 634 15.74 12.85 21.33
C GLY A 634 15.21 12.11 20.12
N SER A 635 15.27 12.70 18.92
CA SER A 635 14.89 12.06 17.65
C SER A 635 16.13 11.65 16.86
N LEU A 636 15.98 10.66 15.96
CA LEU A 636 17.01 10.30 14.99
C LEU A 636 17.21 11.44 14.00
N VAL A 637 18.46 11.83 13.75
CA VAL A 637 18.83 12.74 12.67
C VAL A 637 19.17 11.89 11.45
N ARG A 638 18.37 12.01 10.40
CA ARG A 638 18.56 11.32 9.13
C ARG A 638 19.51 12.12 8.23
N GLY A 639 20.18 11.43 7.29
CA GLY A 639 21.17 12.08 6.41
C GLY A 639 22.50 12.39 7.07
N THR A 640 22.78 11.87 8.26
CA THR A 640 24.05 12.06 8.97
C THR A 640 24.76 10.72 9.22
N PRO A 641 26.10 10.66 9.11
CA PRO A 641 26.81 9.45 9.45
C PRO A 641 26.57 9.06 10.92
N ALA A 642 26.50 7.75 11.18
CA ALA A 642 26.47 7.24 12.53
C ALA A 642 27.68 7.74 13.32
N ILE A 643 27.50 7.98 14.62
CA ILE A 643 28.62 8.28 15.50
C ILE A 643 29.59 7.09 15.41
N ALA A 644 30.79 7.36 14.93
CA ALA A 644 31.84 6.37 14.96
C ALA A 644 32.19 6.09 16.44
N GLY A 645 31.84 4.90 16.94
CA GLY A 645 32.18 4.51 18.30
C GLY A 645 33.66 4.38 18.44
N THR A 646 34.25 5.24 19.22
CA THR A 646 35.53 4.97 19.85
C THR A 646 35.28 4.35 21.21
N SER A 647 36.16 3.49 21.66
CA SER A 647 36.05 2.74 22.88
C SER A 647 35.38 3.52 24.01
N GLU A 648 34.33 2.91 24.59
CA GLU A 648 33.68 3.35 25.84
C GLU A 648 33.04 4.74 25.85
N GLY A 649 32.48 5.16 24.76
CA GLY A 649 31.51 6.26 24.72
C GLY A 649 32.10 7.67 24.82
N THR A 650 33.36 7.83 24.66
CA THR A 650 34.00 9.15 24.54
C THR A 650 34.50 9.34 23.10
N LEU A 651 33.79 10.12 22.33
CA LEU A 651 34.32 10.66 21.07
C LEU A 651 35.09 11.93 21.39
N ASN A 652 36.40 11.81 21.54
CA ASN A 652 37.27 12.98 21.51
C ASN A 652 37.52 13.37 20.06
N ILE A 653 36.57 14.06 19.46
CA ILE A 653 36.76 14.68 18.15
C ILE A 653 36.75 16.17 18.38
N SER A 654 37.94 16.72 18.41
CA SER A 654 38.16 18.15 18.41
C SER A 654 37.74 18.73 17.05
N SER A 655 36.57 19.35 16.96
CA SER A 655 36.24 20.18 15.81
C SER A 655 36.96 21.51 15.94
N THR A 656 38.23 21.54 15.61
CA THR A 656 38.91 22.81 15.33
C THR A 656 38.60 23.19 13.90
N SER A 657 37.55 23.97 13.72
CA SER A 657 37.44 24.82 12.53
C SER A 657 38.48 25.97 12.65
N THR A 658 39.70 25.68 12.24
CA THR A 658 40.62 26.77 11.92
C THR A 658 40.20 27.32 10.57
N THR A 659 39.30 28.27 10.58
CA THR A 659 39.19 29.26 9.50
C THR A 659 40.45 30.10 9.59
N SER A 660 41.51 29.65 8.92
CA SER A 660 42.62 30.52 8.59
C SER A 660 42.13 31.51 7.50
N SER A 661 41.53 32.59 7.93
CA SER A 661 41.42 33.76 7.07
C SER A 661 42.85 34.27 6.82
N VAL A 662 43.41 33.86 5.69
CA VAL A 662 44.61 34.50 5.16
C VAL A 662 44.19 35.89 4.65
N ASN A 663 44.32 36.88 5.52
CA ASN A 663 44.33 38.26 5.10
C ASN A 663 45.60 38.49 4.30
N THR A 664 45.53 38.40 3.00
CA THR A 664 46.53 38.90 2.09
C THR A 664 46.43 40.42 2.06
N THR A 665 47.13 41.06 2.97
CA THR A 665 47.54 42.45 2.83
C THR A 665 48.67 42.49 1.82
N VAL A 666 48.41 43.03 0.64
CA VAL A 666 49.44 43.37 -0.35
C VAL A 666 50.24 44.54 0.21
N GLY A 667 51.42 44.24 0.73
CA GLY A 667 52.45 45.21 1.10
C GLY A 667 53.66 44.99 0.19
N SER A 668 53.95 46.04 -0.53
CA SER A 668 55.06 46.18 -1.49
C SER A 668 56.44 46.00 -0.86
N SER A 669 57.33 45.36 -1.63
CA SER A 669 58.81 45.41 -1.62
C SER A 669 59.56 44.76 -0.46
N GLY A 670 60.42 43.77 -0.83
CA GLY A 670 61.52 43.34 -0.02
C GLY A 670 62.03 41.95 -0.46
N ASN A 671 63.10 41.99 -1.20
CA ASN A 671 63.90 40.86 -1.68
C ASN A 671 64.32 39.93 -0.52
N THR A 672 63.93 38.69 -0.51
CA THR A 672 64.58 37.63 0.30
C THR A 672 64.60 36.31 -0.46
N THR A 673 65.78 35.85 -0.74
CA THR A 673 66.12 34.53 -1.26
C THR A 673 65.56 33.43 -0.37
N THR A 674 64.62 32.67 -0.87
CA THR A 674 64.12 31.45 -0.24
C THR A 674 64.83 30.27 -0.80
N SER A 675 65.56 29.55 0.07
CA SER A 675 66.13 28.24 -0.19
C SER A 675 65.00 27.23 -0.38
N VAL A 676 64.99 26.59 -1.53
CA VAL A 676 64.08 25.49 -1.87
C VAL A 676 64.50 24.25 -1.09
N PRO A 677 63.66 23.59 -0.31
CA PRO A 677 63.97 22.26 0.24
C PRO A 677 63.97 21.24 -0.89
N THR A 678 65.07 20.53 -1.01
CA THR A 678 65.25 19.43 -1.95
C THR A 678 64.29 18.28 -1.57
N VAL A 679 63.33 18.00 -2.42
CA VAL A 679 62.47 16.81 -2.31
C VAL A 679 63.28 15.64 -2.78
N THR A 680 63.66 14.74 -1.85
CA THR A 680 64.16 13.41 -2.17
C THR A 680 62.99 12.54 -2.66
N THR A 681 63.02 12.21 -3.94
CA THR A 681 62.12 11.25 -4.56
C THR A 681 62.41 9.86 -3.97
N PRO A 682 61.41 9.08 -3.54
CA PRO A 682 61.61 7.70 -3.19
C PRO A 682 61.90 6.89 -4.47
N SER A 683 62.94 6.05 -4.41
CA SER A 683 63.35 5.14 -5.47
C SER A 683 62.22 4.15 -5.78
N ALA A 684 61.98 3.93 -7.08
CA ALA A 684 61.01 2.96 -7.58
C ALA A 684 61.36 1.53 -7.11
N PRO A 685 60.34 0.70 -6.81
CA PRO A 685 60.58 -0.69 -6.48
C PRO A 685 61.09 -1.47 -7.71
N ALA A 686 62.06 -2.35 -7.50
CA ALA A 686 62.66 -3.19 -8.49
C ALA A 686 61.63 -4.16 -9.12
N THR A 687 61.70 -4.25 -10.44
CA THR A 687 60.93 -5.23 -11.24
C THR A 687 61.36 -6.65 -10.89
N PRO A 688 60.43 -7.60 -10.70
CA PRO A 688 60.80 -9.01 -10.52
C PRO A 688 61.23 -9.60 -11.87
N SER A 689 62.36 -10.31 -11.84
CA SER A 689 62.94 -11.07 -12.94
C SER A 689 62.04 -12.25 -13.33
N THR A 690 61.80 -12.39 -14.64
CA THR A 690 61.17 -13.56 -15.26
C THR A 690 62.00 -14.83 -15.06
N PRO A 691 61.38 -15.96 -14.68
CA PRO A 691 62.03 -17.25 -14.84
C PRO A 691 61.84 -17.78 -16.26
N SER A 692 62.93 -18.16 -16.86
CA SER A 692 63.02 -18.83 -18.16
C SER A 692 62.44 -20.24 -18.10
N GLY A 693 61.92 -20.65 -19.22
CA GLY A 693 61.13 -21.81 -19.51
C GLY A 693 61.67 -23.19 -19.19
N GLY A 694 60.76 -24.10 -19.17
CA GLY A 694 60.98 -25.56 -19.22
C GLY A 694 59.68 -26.19 -19.69
N GLY A 695 59.73 -26.76 -20.89
CA GLY A 695 58.62 -27.38 -21.56
C GLY A 695 58.34 -28.83 -21.13
N GLY A 696 57.29 -29.35 -21.58
CA GLY A 696 56.82 -30.76 -21.52
C GLY A 696 55.35 -30.78 -21.09
N GLY A 697 54.38 -31.13 -21.79
CA GLY A 697 54.15 -32.18 -22.74
C GLY A 697 53.07 -33.13 -22.21
N TYR A 698 51.95 -33.20 -22.92
CA TYR A 698 50.95 -34.27 -23.01
C TYR A 698 50.04 -34.65 -21.81
N GLY A 699 48.76 -34.78 -22.13
CA GLY A 699 47.89 -35.78 -21.53
C GLY A 699 46.40 -35.44 -21.53
N SER A 700 45.73 -35.94 -22.55
CA SER A 700 44.26 -36.06 -22.73
C SER A 700 43.57 -36.82 -21.60
N GLY A 701 42.29 -36.52 -21.42
CA GLY A 701 41.37 -37.56 -20.98
C GLY A 701 40.22 -37.11 -20.05
N TYR A 702 39.03 -37.17 -20.60
CA TYR A 702 37.67 -37.26 -20.04
C TYR A 702 37.06 -35.98 -19.43
#